data_16a14025034edcf6233b8565f2243c76
#
_entry.id   16a14025034edcf6233b8565f2243c76
#
_cell.length_a   1.000
_cell.length_b   1.000
_cell.length_c   1.000
_cell.angle_alpha   90.00
_cell.angle_beta   90.00
_cell.angle_gamma   90.00
#
_symmetry.space_group_name_H-M   'P 1'
#
loop_
_entity.id
_entity.type
_entity.pdbx_description
1 polymer ?
#
loop_
_entity_poly.entity_id
_entity_poly.type
_entity_poly.pdbx_seq_one_letter_code
_entity_poly.pdbx_strand_id
1 'polypeptide(L)'
;MSDSALARSEALFEQGKDLFLHGQYPQAQRMLAAAAELTPTSVGCQFLLGASRMNTNDVAGALYPLASCVYLQPDHGSSRFALGLALRYLGQPEQATVHLAYAAYLGNPQAPAVLTELGLAHCPDCGGPVRHDAAGCDTCAGTPRSIAAPRPRTWSWSHLPADDYRSGLPLPCEQVARIGRAHLDRYISQSDPRDIDDAVTYLELAAASSPVADRPLRLTELGSAYRQRYARHGLPADLDHAIDCHEQALDQAGSDSRPMILANLGVAYGARHEFGGVAADLARAIEFEERALANPSQDPDQHLAAMASAGMFYRRRFDADGDPADLDRSIELKALVVDGTLPEDTRYVMRVANLAVAYAARHKKYGRPADLDRALELTDKAMASTPANSPARPIRLVNRGNVRLQHYLVTRNRHELGRAIDDLRQALDTTPDGHPQVALILGQLARALLVPGALTLAPARRTLEAWATRLAAARRASPGERALAGRNLGTLANACGHHELAARLLDAATELLPAVPLRGTSWTDRERQFGEQGGLVGQAVAAHCALGDPLRAAQQAELGRGIQLATVLDAHGDLADLERELPLLARAFRRVRTELAGSPANQTVLWDRYGELVAQIREHSAFARFLMAPRIEELRRAAAGGTVVLVNSGRQRADAILISAHGDPRLVPLTELSANDVMAQAEPMVNAGHTGRGDRAMADRLAWLWDTVVAPVREAFPPGDDPDRVWWLPIGLLGLFPLHAAGRPGCPGALDAFVSSYTPTLRILAHVRDRPATATRRQLTVALANTAGLPSLPGAFTEALDLHRRHPDRPTLLNQDATTSAVANALSTATWAHFACHALADYSAPSNGGLCLSDGMLTIPEISRLALTDAQLAYLSACSTGYRNLAHVDESLNLASAFQLAGFRHVVASLWPLNDAFGARAARIFYDELCGAADNASGALHRTTLRLRGEHPDRPDLWASLIHSGP
;
A
#
# COMPACT_ATOMS: atom_id res chain seq x y z
N MET A 1 -23.98 27.25 -10.82
CA MET A 1 -24.85 28.40 -11.21
C MET A 1 -24.14 29.23 -12.27
N SER A 2 -24.84 29.72 -13.30
CA SER A 2 -24.23 30.67 -14.23
C SER A 2 -24.05 32.04 -13.54
N ASP A 3 -23.01 32.80 -13.91
CA ASP A 3 -22.76 34.14 -13.36
C ASP A 3 -24.00 35.06 -13.46
N SER A 4 -24.85 34.85 -14.47
CA SER A 4 -26.09 35.55 -14.66
C SER A 4 -27.16 35.22 -13.61
N ALA A 5 -27.19 34.01 -13.06
CA ALA A 5 -28.14 33.59 -12.02
C ALA A 5 -27.72 34.15 -10.66
N LEU A 6 -26.42 34.23 -10.38
CA LEU A 6 -25.92 34.84 -9.16
C LEU A 6 -26.17 36.33 -9.13
N ALA A 7 -25.84 37.03 -10.20
CA ALA A 7 -26.13 38.47 -10.31
C ALA A 7 -27.60 38.80 -10.19
N ARG A 8 -28.50 37.96 -10.73
CA ARG A 8 -29.96 38.11 -10.60
C ARG A 8 -30.42 37.89 -9.16
N SER A 9 -29.82 36.90 -8.45
CA SER A 9 -30.15 36.66 -7.04
C SER A 9 -29.74 37.85 -6.16
N GLU A 10 -28.54 38.41 -6.38
CA GLU A 10 -28.06 39.59 -5.65
C GLU A 10 -28.94 40.79 -5.88
N ALA A 11 -29.37 41.07 -7.11
CA ALA A 11 -30.27 42.17 -7.42
C ALA A 11 -31.63 42.02 -6.73
N LEU A 12 -32.20 40.81 -6.73
CA LEU A 12 -33.47 40.51 -6.03
C LEU A 12 -33.34 40.62 -4.51
N PHE A 13 -32.18 40.21 -3.98
CA PHE A 13 -31.91 40.30 -2.54
C PHE A 13 -31.82 41.77 -2.08
N GLU A 14 -31.05 42.60 -2.76
CA GLU A 14 -30.91 44.03 -2.40
C GLU A 14 -32.24 44.76 -2.54
N GLN A 15 -33.04 44.47 -3.57
CA GLN A 15 -34.38 45.03 -3.70
C GLN A 15 -35.32 44.55 -2.56
N GLY A 16 -35.27 43.26 -2.23
CA GLY A 16 -36.09 42.71 -1.14
C GLY A 16 -35.68 43.26 0.24
N LYS A 17 -34.39 43.43 0.45
CA LYS A 17 -33.83 44.06 1.66
C LYS A 17 -34.25 45.52 1.81
N ASP A 18 -34.24 46.29 0.75
CA ASP A 18 -34.69 47.68 0.76
C ASP A 18 -36.18 47.77 1.08
N LEU A 19 -37.03 46.95 0.47
CA LEU A 19 -38.44 46.84 0.77
C LEU A 19 -38.73 46.46 2.23
N PHE A 20 -37.91 45.53 2.77
CA PHE A 20 -38.00 45.11 4.17
C PHE A 20 -37.71 46.26 5.12
N LEU A 21 -36.63 47.01 4.86
CA LEU A 21 -36.26 48.17 5.70
C LEU A 21 -37.28 49.29 5.69
N HIS A 22 -38.06 49.44 4.60
CA HIS A 22 -39.16 50.37 4.50
C HIS A 22 -40.52 49.84 4.98
N GLY A 23 -40.54 48.67 5.64
CA GLY A 23 -41.77 48.07 6.20
C GLY A 23 -42.73 47.48 5.16
N GLN A 24 -42.36 47.37 3.90
CA GLN A 24 -43.13 46.80 2.81
C GLN A 24 -43.05 45.28 2.75
N TYR A 25 -43.35 44.59 3.86
CA TYR A 25 -43.08 43.17 4.06
C TYR A 25 -43.74 42.25 3.01
N PRO A 26 -44.95 42.45 2.51
CA PRO A 26 -45.54 41.57 1.49
C PRO A 26 -44.81 41.66 0.13
N GLN A 27 -44.21 42.81 -0.20
CA GLN A 27 -43.44 42.98 -1.41
C GLN A 27 -42.03 42.41 -1.23
N ALA A 28 -41.42 42.65 -0.05
CA ALA A 28 -40.14 42.07 0.34
C ALA A 28 -40.18 40.54 0.25
N GLN A 29 -41.24 39.88 0.74
CA GLN A 29 -41.41 38.43 0.65
C GLN A 29 -41.29 37.90 -0.77
N ARG A 30 -41.90 38.56 -1.74
CA ARG A 30 -41.83 38.11 -3.16
C ARG A 30 -40.44 38.18 -3.72
N MET A 31 -39.71 39.23 -3.44
CA MET A 31 -38.34 39.42 -3.94
C MET A 31 -37.37 38.48 -3.24
N LEU A 32 -37.50 38.39 -1.90
CA LEU A 32 -36.62 37.53 -1.10
C LEU A 32 -36.91 36.05 -1.34
N ALA A 33 -38.16 35.64 -1.60
CA ALA A 33 -38.46 34.27 -1.97
C ALA A 33 -37.79 33.87 -3.32
N ALA A 34 -37.92 34.79 -4.33
CA ALA A 34 -37.27 34.54 -5.64
C ALA A 34 -35.74 34.54 -5.54
N ALA A 35 -35.17 35.37 -4.66
CA ALA A 35 -33.74 35.37 -4.40
C ALA A 35 -33.31 34.07 -3.68
N ALA A 36 -34.07 33.60 -2.68
CA ALA A 36 -33.81 32.37 -1.95
C ALA A 36 -33.96 31.09 -2.81
N GLU A 37 -34.81 31.12 -3.82
CA GLU A 37 -34.90 30.03 -4.81
C GLU A 37 -33.61 29.95 -5.67
N LEU A 38 -33.04 31.08 -6.02
CA LEU A 38 -31.77 31.13 -6.78
C LEU A 38 -30.54 30.86 -5.92
N THR A 39 -30.55 31.34 -4.66
CA THR A 39 -29.43 31.14 -3.70
C THR A 39 -29.94 30.65 -2.35
N PRO A 40 -30.36 29.39 -2.25
CA PRO A 40 -30.93 28.82 -1.01
C PRO A 40 -29.96 28.81 0.18
N THR A 41 -28.65 28.95 -0.07
CA THR A 41 -27.61 29.02 0.95
C THR A 41 -27.27 30.43 1.43
N SER A 42 -27.99 31.45 0.99
CA SER A 42 -27.83 32.83 1.47
C SER A 42 -28.53 33.02 2.81
N VAL A 43 -27.76 33.07 3.92
CA VAL A 43 -28.30 33.29 5.27
C VAL A 43 -29.06 34.61 5.34
N GLY A 44 -28.53 35.70 4.74
CA GLY A 44 -29.22 37.00 4.70
C GLY A 44 -30.57 36.94 4.01
N CYS A 45 -30.64 36.25 2.87
CA CYS A 45 -31.89 36.07 2.12
C CYS A 45 -32.93 35.30 2.91
N GLN A 46 -32.53 34.16 3.47
CA GLN A 46 -33.39 33.29 4.28
C GLN A 46 -33.88 34.02 5.56
N PHE A 47 -32.99 34.75 6.23
CA PHE A 47 -33.34 35.52 7.43
C PHE A 47 -34.37 36.62 7.16
N LEU A 48 -34.14 37.46 6.16
CA LEU A 48 -35.04 38.54 5.82
C LEU A 48 -36.40 38.02 5.30
N LEU A 49 -36.40 36.90 4.57
CA LEU A 49 -37.63 36.23 4.15
C LEU A 49 -38.42 35.73 5.37
N GLY A 50 -37.77 35.04 6.31
CA GLY A 50 -38.41 34.57 7.53
C GLY A 50 -38.93 35.73 8.40
N ALA A 51 -38.15 36.78 8.58
CA ALA A 51 -38.52 37.97 9.31
C ALA A 51 -39.68 38.71 8.62
N SER A 52 -39.69 38.80 7.28
CA SER A 52 -40.83 39.37 6.54
C SER A 52 -42.11 38.60 6.77
N ARG A 53 -42.06 37.27 6.79
CA ARG A 53 -43.21 36.39 7.06
C ARG A 53 -43.71 36.53 8.50
N MET A 54 -42.83 36.63 9.47
CA MET A 54 -43.17 36.94 10.85
C MET A 54 -43.96 38.26 10.96
N ASN A 55 -43.50 39.32 10.28
CA ASN A 55 -44.13 40.65 10.29
C ASN A 55 -45.47 40.71 9.52
N THR A 56 -45.78 39.74 8.67
CA THR A 56 -47.07 39.59 7.99
C THR A 56 -47.98 38.58 8.66
N ASN A 57 -47.64 38.13 9.86
CA ASN A 57 -48.35 37.11 10.63
C ASN A 57 -48.39 35.71 9.95
N ASP A 58 -47.56 35.47 8.96
CA ASP A 58 -47.33 34.14 8.36
C ASP A 58 -46.25 33.39 9.15
N VAL A 59 -46.58 33.07 10.41
CA VAL A 59 -45.62 32.43 11.34
C VAL A 59 -45.26 31.02 10.90
N ALA A 60 -46.20 30.26 10.38
CA ALA A 60 -45.92 28.92 9.87
C ALA A 60 -45.00 28.95 8.64
N GLY A 61 -45.24 29.89 7.73
CA GLY A 61 -44.36 30.09 6.58
C GLY A 61 -42.97 30.61 6.94
N ALA A 62 -42.80 31.28 8.09
CA ALA A 62 -41.54 31.79 8.55
C ALA A 62 -40.59 30.68 9.08
N LEU A 63 -41.14 29.55 9.53
CA LEU A 63 -40.31 28.46 10.12
C LEU A 63 -39.22 27.99 9.18
N TYR A 64 -39.59 27.74 7.93
CA TYR A 64 -38.64 27.21 6.95
C TYR A 64 -37.42 28.11 6.73
N PRO A 65 -37.57 29.39 6.33
CA PRO A 65 -36.44 30.26 6.10
C PRO A 65 -35.60 30.50 7.38
N LEU A 66 -36.24 30.61 8.56
CA LEU A 66 -35.53 30.82 9.81
C LEU A 66 -34.75 29.57 10.25
N ALA A 67 -35.34 28.40 10.09
CA ALA A 67 -34.64 27.15 10.33
C ALA A 67 -33.44 26.98 9.36
N SER A 68 -33.63 27.32 8.09
CA SER A 68 -32.55 27.34 7.10
C SER A 68 -31.38 28.23 7.54
N CYS A 69 -31.66 29.42 8.10
CA CYS A 69 -30.61 30.29 8.63
C CYS A 69 -29.85 29.65 9.77
N VAL A 70 -30.53 29.01 10.72
CA VAL A 70 -29.92 28.35 11.87
C VAL A 70 -29.07 27.15 11.41
N TYR A 71 -29.50 26.47 10.34
CA TYR A 71 -28.69 25.39 9.73
C TYR A 71 -27.47 25.91 9.01
N LEU A 72 -27.62 26.95 8.21
CA LEU A 72 -26.53 27.54 7.42
C LEU A 72 -25.49 28.23 8.28
N GLN A 73 -25.94 28.86 9.37
CA GLN A 73 -25.09 29.56 10.32
C GLN A 73 -25.59 29.34 11.76
N PRO A 74 -25.17 28.26 12.42
CA PRO A 74 -25.65 27.89 13.76
C PRO A 74 -25.39 28.93 14.86
N ASP A 75 -24.40 29.79 14.67
CA ASP A 75 -24.02 30.87 15.57
C ASP A 75 -24.72 32.22 15.28
N HIS A 76 -25.66 32.25 14.34
CA HIS A 76 -26.43 33.44 14.04
C HIS A 76 -27.55 33.67 15.08
N GLY A 77 -27.23 34.41 16.15
CA GLY A 77 -28.12 34.62 17.30
C GLY A 77 -29.51 35.18 16.94
N SER A 78 -29.60 36.09 15.95
CA SER A 78 -30.84 36.70 15.50
C SER A 78 -31.78 35.69 14.80
N SER A 79 -31.23 34.77 14.01
CA SER A 79 -32.03 33.69 13.39
C SER A 79 -32.54 32.71 14.42
N ARG A 80 -31.74 32.36 15.43
CA ARG A 80 -32.16 31.51 16.55
C ARG A 80 -33.27 32.17 17.37
N PHE A 81 -33.13 33.47 17.63
CA PHE A 81 -34.15 34.22 18.33
C PHE A 81 -35.47 34.26 17.56
N ALA A 82 -35.42 34.60 16.27
CA ALA A 82 -36.62 34.65 15.43
C ALA A 82 -37.28 33.27 15.28
N LEU A 83 -36.49 32.19 15.12
CA LEU A 83 -37.00 30.83 15.07
C LEU A 83 -37.65 30.42 16.41
N GLY A 84 -37.00 30.71 17.53
CA GLY A 84 -37.57 30.47 18.85
C GLY A 84 -38.90 31.19 19.09
N LEU A 85 -39.04 32.44 18.64
CA LEU A 85 -40.29 33.15 18.69
C LEU A 85 -41.37 32.51 17.80
N ALA A 86 -41.02 32.13 16.57
CA ALA A 86 -41.95 31.46 15.65
C ALA A 86 -42.46 30.13 16.24
N LEU A 87 -41.60 29.32 16.81
CA LEU A 87 -41.95 28.06 17.48
C LEU A 87 -42.84 28.29 18.71
N ARG A 88 -42.55 29.33 19.50
CA ARG A 88 -43.39 29.72 20.64
C ARG A 88 -44.82 30.10 20.19
N TYR A 89 -44.95 30.91 19.14
CA TYR A 89 -46.22 31.30 18.57
C TYR A 89 -47.02 30.11 18.02
N LEU A 90 -46.36 29.09 17.56
CA LEU A 90 -46.97 27.86 17.02
C LEU A 90 -47.22 26.80 18.11
N GLY A 91 -47.06 27.12 19.38
CA GLY A 91 -47.35 26.22 20.49
C GLY A 91 -46.35 25.11 20.72
N GLN A 92 -45.09 25.33 20.31
CA GLN A 92 -43.98 24.41 20.52
C GLN A 92 -42.95 24.95 21.55
N PRO A 93 -43.34 25.06 22.86
CA PRO A 93 -42.56 25.78 23.86
C PRO A 93 -41.20 25.11 24.16
N GLU A 94 -41.11 23.79 24.11
CA GLU A 94 -39.85 23.07 24.41
C GLU A 94 -38.78 23.38 23.38
N GLN A 95 -39.12 23.30 22.10
CA GLN A 95 -38.18 23.64 21.02
C GLN A 95 -37.87 25.15 21.01
N ALA A 96 -38.83 25.99 21.22
CA ALA A 96 -38.69 27.44 21.34
C ALA A 96 -37.63 27.80 22.40
N THR A 97 -37.69 27.14 23.55
CA THR A 97 -36.84 27.39 24.70
C THR A 97 -35.37 27.12 24.36
N VAL A 98 -35.09 26.04 23.66
CA VAL A 98 -33.73 25.70 23.22
C VAL A 98 -33.16 26.80 22.32
N HIS A 99 -33.89 27.24 21.30
CA HIS A 99 -33.43 28.28 20.37
C HIS A 99 -33.28 29.64 21.06
N LEU A 100 -34.16 30.00 21.98
CA LEU A 100 -34.09 31.25 22.75
C LEU A 100 -32.88 31.25 23.71
N ALA A 101 -32.61 30.14 24.37
CA ALA A 101 -31.44 30.01 25.26
C ALA A 101 -30.14 30.16 24.48
N TYR A 102 -30.04 29.51 23.35
CA TYR A 102 -28.85 29.68 22.48
C TYR A 102 -28.77 31.09 21.89
N ALA A 103 -29.88 31.72 21.54
CA ALA A 103 -29.84 33.10 21.07
C ALA A 103 -29.28 34.04 22.13
N ALA A 104 -29.65 33.86 23.40
CA ALA A 104 -29.12 34.63 24.53
C ALA A 104 -27.62 34.35 24.75
N TYR A 105 -27.20 33.08 24.67
CA TYR A 105 -25.80 32.68 24.77
C TYR A 105 -24.95 33.30 23.66
N LEU A 106 -25.49 33.42 22.45
CA LEU A 106 -24.83 34.05 21.30
C LEU A 106 -24.92 35.58 21.33
N GLY A 107 -25.43 36.16 22.43
CA GLY A 107 -25.44 37.59 22.63
C GLY A 107 -26.60 38.34 21.98
N ASN A 108 -27.70 37.70 21.62
CA ASN A 108 -28.89 38.34 21.14
C ASN A 108 -29.54 39.18 22.30
N PRO A 109 -29.71 40.51 22.16
CA PRO A 109 -30.09 41.38 23.28
C PRO A 109 -31.53 41.19 23.78
N GLN A 110 -32.39 40.60 22.95
CA GLN A 110 -33.82 40.43 23.28
C GLN A 110 -34.10 39.04 23.90
N ALA A 111 -33.25 38.06 23.67
CA ALA A 111 -33.47 36.69 24.10
C ALA A 111 -33.52 36.52 25.62
N PRO A 112 -32.66 37.17 26.43
CA PRO A 112 -32.71 37.05 27.90
C PRO A 112 -34.06 37.48 28.50
N ALA A 113 -34.66 38.56 27.98
CA ALA A 113 -35.95 39.02 28.46
C ALA A 113 -37.07 37.98 28.23
N VAL A 114 -37.10 37.39 27.04
CA VAL A 114 -38.09 36.35 26.69
C VAL A 114 -37.88 35.06 27.51
N LEU A 115 -36.63 34.69 27.80
CA LEU A 115 -36.30 33.54 28.67
C LEU A 115 -36.76 33.80 30.11
N THR A 116 -36.56 35.02 30.62
CA THR A 116 -36.99 35.40 31.96
C THR A 116 -38.50 35.30 32.12
N GLU A 117 -39.28 35.71 31.12
CA GLU A 117 -40.72 35.51 31.08
C GLU A 117 -41.17 34.06 31.16
N LEU A 118 -40.28 33.14 30.68
CA LEU A 118 -40.49 31.69 30.72
C LEU A 118 -39.95 31.04 32.00
N GLY A 119 -39.39 31.80 32.94
CA GLY A 119 -38.74 31.26 34.15
C GLY A 119 -37.40 30.57 33.88
N LEU A 120 -36.75 30.93 32.79
CA LEU A 120 -35.54 30.26 32.28
C LEU A 120 -34.41 31.26 32.06
N ALA A 121 -33.21 30.72 32.05
CA ALA A 121 -31.95 31.37 31.65
C ALA A 121 -31.21 30.49 30.65
N HIS A 122 -30.08 30.96 30.13
CA HIS A 122 -29.14 30.12 29.38
C HIS A 122 -27.94 29.71 30.25
N CYS A 123 -27.44 28.52 30.05
CA CYS A 123 -26.21 28.08 30.68
C CYS A 123 -25.03 28.87 30.11
N PRO A 124 -24.16 29.47 30.92
CA PRO A 124 -23.01 30.23 30.45
C PRO A 124 -21.94 29.35 29.77
N ASP A 125 -21.91 28.04 30.06
CA ASP A 125 -20.92 27.13 29.55
C ASP A 125 -21.31 26.48 28.22
N CYS A 126 -22.57 26.10 28.02
CA CYS A 126 -22.99 25.37 26.84
C CYS A 126 -24.15 26.05 26.07
N GLY A 127 -24.75 27.15 26.60
CA GLY A 127 -25.86 27.84 25.96
C GLY A 127 -27.22 27.15 26.09
N GLY A 128 -27.29 25.97 26.69
CA GLY A 128 -28.57 25.25 26.89
C GLY A 128 -29.51 25.94 27.87
N PRO A 129 -30.82 25.64 27.80
CA PRO A 129 -31.80 26.22 28.71
C PRO A 129 -31.62 25.69 30.14
N VAL A 130 -31.68 26.59 31.12
CA VAL A 130 -31.56 26.29 32.55
C VAL A 130 -32.70 27.00 33.29
N ARG A 131 -33.31 26.34 34.29
CA ARG A 131 -34.26 26.99 35.19
C ARG A 131 -33.53 27.97 36.10
N HIS A 132 -34.11 29.10 36.40
CA HIS A 132 -33.53 30.12 37.26
C HIS A 132 -33.18 29.64 38.69
N ASP A 133 -33.87 28.60 39.14
CA ASP A 133 -33.70 27.97 40.44
C ASP A 133 -32.87 26.68 40.47
N ALA A 134 -32.34 26.26 39.31
CA ALA A 134 -31.61 25.01 39.18
C ALA A 134 -30.12 25.18 39.55
N ALA A 135 -29.58 24.25 40.31
CA ALA A 135 -28.19 24.22 40.74
C ALA A 135 -27.19 23.76 39.66
N GLY A 136 -27.68 23.41 38.45
CA GLY A 136 -26.82 22.89 37.35
C GLY A 136 -27.58 22.84 36.03
N CYS A 137 -26.83 22.59 34.97
CA CYS A 137 -27.36 22.47 33.61
C CYS A 137 -27.47 21.00 33.20
N ASP A 138 -28.65 20.54 32.85
CA ASP A 138 -28.88 19.16 32.40
C ASP A 138 -28.20 18.84 31.07
N THR A 139 -27.93 19.87 30.26
CA THR A 139 -27.32 19.72 28.92
C THR A 139 -25.80 19.43 28.99
N CYS A 140 -25.08 20.00 29.99
CA CYS A 140 -23.61 19.81 30.09
C CYS A 140 -23.19 19.04 31.36
N ALA A 141 -24.15 18.51 32.13
CA ALA A 141 -23.90 17.68 33.32
C ALA A 141 -22.86 18.23 34.32
N GLY A 142 -22.77 19.58 34.43
CA GLY A 142 -21.94 20.24 35.45
C GLY A 142 -20.43 20.14 35.23
N THR A 143 -19.91 19.75 34.06
CA THR A 143 -18.49 19.81 33.74
C THR A 143 -18.12 21.22 33.25
N PRO A 144 -17.38 22.03 34.01
CA PRO A 144 -16.97 23.35 33.57
C PRO A 144 -16.00 23.22 32.40
N ARG A 145 -16.36 23.73 31.24
CA ARG A 145 -15.38 23.94 30.17
C ARG A 145 -14.65 25.24 30.41
N SER A 146 -13.33 25.18 30.52
CA SER A 146 -12.43 26.33 30.67
C SER A 146 -12.75 27.39 29.62
N ILE A 147 -12.87 28.65 30.06
CA ILE A 147 -13.13 29.83 29.23
C ILE A 147 -12.07 30.06 28.12
N ALA A 148 -10.97 29.29 28.16
CA ALA A 148 -9.86 29.36 27.19
C ALA A 148 -9.95 28.30 26.06
N ALA A 149 -10.97 27.44 25.99
CA ALA A 149 -11.13 26.52 24.88
C ALA A 149 -11.65 27.26 23.64
N PRO A 150 -11.02 27.09 22.45
CA PRO A 150 -11.57 27.65 21.23
C PRO A 150 -12.99 27.15 21.07
N ARG A 151 -13.91 28.05 20.81
CA ARG A 151 -15.34 27.71 20.54
C ARG A 151 -15.37 26.52 19.58
N PRO A 152 -16.09 25.42 19.87
CA PRO A 152 -16.24 24.34 18.92
C PRO A 152 -16.91 24.92 17.69
N ARG A 153 -16.16 25.00 16.60
CA ARG A 153 -16.62 25.47 15.28
C ARG A 153 -17.58 24.48 14.60
N THR A 154 -17.76 23.32 15.19
CA THR A 154 -18.64 22.27 14.72
C THR A 154 -19.57 21.87 15.84
N TRP A 155 -20.78 22.43 15.85
CA TRP A 155 -21.88 21.81 16.52
C TRP A 155 -22.27 20.59 15.69
N SER A 156 -21.78 19.42 16.10
CA SER A 156 -22.35 18.20 15.59
C SER A 156 -23.66 17.96 16.32
N TRP A 157 -24.72 17.78 15.58
CA TRP A 157 -26.05 17.41 16.08
C TRP A 157 -26.06 16.06 16.81
N SER A 158 -24.93 15.36 16.86
CA SER A 158 -24.71 14.08 17.54
C SER A 158 -24.82 14.15 19.06
N HIS A 159 -24.94 15.32 19.67
CA HIS A 159 -25.14 15.50 21.13
C HIS A 159 -26.60 15.68 21.54
N LEU A 160 -27.51 15.74 20.57
CA LEU A 160 -28.93 15.71 20.84
C LEU A 160 -29.45 14.29 20.59
N PRO A 161 -30.40 13.76 21.39
CA PRO A 161 -31.00 12.47 21.15
C PRO A 161 -31.51 12.41 19.70
N ALA A 162 -31.00 11.47 18.91
CA ALA A 162 -31.23 11.39 17.46
C ALA A 162 -32.75 11.25 17.13
N ASP A 163 -33.57 10.83 18.07
CA ASP A 163 -34.98 10.56 17.88
C ASP A 163 -35.89 11.79 18.06
N ASP A 164 -35.54 12.78 18.90
CA ASP A 164 -36.35 13.98 19.13
C ASP A 164 -36.23 15.03 18.02
N TYR A 165 -35.08 15.05 17.29
CA TYR A 165 -34.86 16.03 16.23
C TYR A 165 -35.40 15.59 14.87
N ARG A 166 -35.50 14.29 14.63
CA ARG A 166 -35.96 13.73 13.34
C ARG A 166 -37.46 13.95 13.13
N SER A 167 -38.23 13.99 14.20
CA SER A 167 -39.67 14.24 14.14
C SER A 167 -40.07 15.72 14.14
N GLY A 168 -39.14 16.63 14.45
CA GLY A 168 -39.40 18.06 14.59
C GLY A 168 -38.75 18.97 13.53
N LEU A 169 -38.11 18.42 12.50
CA LEU A 169 -37.49 19.20 11.43
C LEU A 169 -38.57 19.86 10.56
N PRO A 170 -38.67 21.18 10.54
CA PRO A 170 -39.68 21.88 9.72
C PRO A 170 -39.31 21.89 8.23
N LEU A 171 -38.17 21.28 7.85
CA LEU A 171 -37.68 21.26 6.47
C LEU A 171 -38.02 19.92 5.78
N PRO A 172 -38.69 19.96 4.64
CA PRO A 172 -38.85 18.79 3.79
C PRO A 172 -37.44 18.21 3.39
N CYS A 173 -37.31 16.89 3.39
CA CYS A 173 -36.09 16.17 3.04
C CYS A 173 -35.45 16.68 1.73
N GLU A 174 -36.22 16.95 0.70
CA GLU A 174 -35.75 17.49 -0.58
C GLU A 174 -35.00 18.82 -0.42
N GLN A 175 -35.39 19.65 0.53
CA GLN A 175 -34.76 20.95 0.74
C GLN A 175 -33.48 20.82 1.52
N VAL A 176 -33.40 19.90 2.48
CA VAL A 176 -32.15 19.54 3.18
C VAL A 176 -31.15 18.98 2.16
N ALA A 177 -31.57 18.10 1.27
CA ALA A 177 -30.78 17.59 0.18
C ALA A 177 -30.29 18.69 -0.78
N ARG A 178 -31.14 19.67 -1.09
CA ARG A 178 -30.79 20.82 -1.93
C ARG A 178 -29.70 21.68 -1.31
N ILE A 179 -29.75 21.89 0.01
CA ILE A 179 -28.68 22.59 0.73
C ILE A 179 -27.38 21.79 0.66
N GLY A 180 -27.41 20.49 0.94
CA GLY A 180 -26.25 19.62 0.85
C GLY A 180 -25.62 19.61 -0.54
N ARG A 181 -26.44 19.52 -1.60
CA ARG A 181 -25.95 19.63 -2.99
C ARG A 181 -25.32 20.99 -3.28
N ALA A 182 -25.93 22.09 -2.83
CA ALA A 182 -25.36 23.42 -3.04
C ALA A 182 -24.01 23.61 -2.37
N HIS A 183 -23.78 23.02 -1.20
CA HIS A 183 -22.46 22.97 -0.57
C HIS A 183 -21.49 22.12 -1.38
N LEU A 184 -21.88 20.96 -1.86
CA LEU A 184 -21.06 20.09 -2.70
C LEU A 184 -20.65 20.80 -4.01
N ASP A 185 -21.59 21.47 -4.69
CA ASP A 185 -21.33 22.24 -5.92
C ASP A 185 -20.39 23.42 -5.67
N ARG A 186 -20.52 24.12 -4.54
CA ARG A 186 -19.56 25.16 -4.17
C ARG A 186 -18.17 24.60 -3.89
N TYR A 187 -18.09 23.50 -3.18
CA TYR A 187 -16.81 22.83 -2.96
C TYR A 187 -16.15 22.47 -4.29
N ILE A 188 -16.90 21.88 -5.21
CA ILE A 188 -16.38 21.48 -6.54
C ILE A 188 -15.89 22.71 -7.33
N SER A 189 -16.60 23.84 -7.23
CA SER A 189 -16.32 25.06 -8.00
C SER A 189 -15.29 25.99 -7.35
N GLN A 190 -15.28 26.11 -6.01
CA GLN A 190 -14.49 27.09 -5.26
C GLN A 190 -13.45 26.46 -4.32
N SER A 191 -13.55 25.15 -4.05
CA SER A 191 -12.63 24.40 -3.19
C SER A 191 -12.53 24.88 -1.73
N ASP A 192 -13.59 25.52 -1.16
CA ASP A 192 -13.62 25.83 0.28
C ASP A 192 -13.76 24.53 1.09
N PRO A 193 -12.79 24.21 1.97
CA PRO A 193 -12.79 22.95 2.72
C PRO A 193 -14.02 22.74 3.60
N ARG A 194 -14.65 23.81 4.07
CA ARG A 194 -15.82 23.73 4.95
C ARG A 194 -17.06 23.25 4.23
N ASP A 195 -17.19 23.58 2.95
CA ASP A 195 -18.35 23.22 2.15
C ASP A 195 -18.49 21.69 1.98
N ILE A 196 -17.38 20.92 1.97
CA ILE A 196 -17.50 19.46 1.82
C ILE A 196 -17.98 18.78 3.11
N ASP A 197 -17.56 19.26 4.27
CA ASP A 197 -18.02 18.72 5.56
C ASP A 197 -19.49 19.05 5.80
N ASP A 198 -19.91 20.28 5.45
CA ASP A 198 -21.29 20.72 5.49
C ASP A 198 -22.15 19.89 4.49
N ALA A 199 -21.67 19.67 3.26
CA ALA A 199 -22.35 18.84 2.28
C ALA A 199 -22.66 17.44 2.81
N VAL A 200 -21.66 16.77 3.40
CA VAL A 200 -21.83 15.43 3.98
C VAL A 200 -22.88 15.49 5.09
N THR A 201 -22.78 16.44 6.02
CA THR A 201 -23.72 16.57 7.15
C THR A 201 -25.17 16.72 6.70
N TYR A 202 -25.43 17.60 5.72
CA TYR A 202 -26.79 17.80 5.21
C TYR A 202 -27.29 16.60 4.39
N LEU A 203 -26.43 15.95 3.62
CA LEU A 203 -26.81 14.77 2.84
C LEU A 203 -27.04 13.54 3.72
N GLU A 204 -26.32 13.37 4.83
CA GLU A 204 -26.63 12.34 5.85
C GLU A 204 -28.02 12.52 6.42
N LEU A 205 -28.35 13.74 6.79
CA LEU A 205 -29.67 14.09 7.33
C LEU A 205 -30.77 13.86 6.28
N ALA A 206 -30.51 14.25 5.02
CA ALA A 206 -31.45 14.03 3.93
C ALA A 206 -31.68 12.54 3.67
N ALA A 207 -30.60 11.73 3.63
CA ALA A 207 -30.70 10.28 3.41
C ALA A 207 -31.45 9.58 4.56
N ALA A 208 -31.21 9.99 5.81
CA ALA A 208 -31.90 9.44 7.00
C ALA A 208 -33.38 9.75 7.05
N SER A 209 -33.80 10.95 6.56
CA SER A 209 -35.19 11.42 6.60
C SER A 209 -35.98 11.18 5.30
N SER A 210 -35.37 10.56 4.29
CA SER A 210 -35.98 10.36 2.97
C SER A 210 -37.06 9.30 2.96
N PRO A 211 -38.19 9.57 2.22
CA PRO A 211 -39.10 8.52 1.82
C PRO A 211 -38.39 7.39 1.08
N VAL A 212 -38.93 6.18 1.17
CA VAL A 212 -38.33 4.98 0.55
C VAL A 212 -38.09 5.16 -0.97
N ALA A 213 -38.97 5.83 -1.67
CA ALA A 213 -38.87 6.07 -3.11
C ALA A 213 -37.68 6.99 -3.50
N ASP A 214 -37.34 7.97 -2.65
CA ASP A 214 -36.31 8.97 -2.93
C ASP A 214 -34.91 8.56 -2.35
N ARG A 215 -34.93 7.58 -1.45
CA ARG A 215 -33.76 7.17 -0.69
C ARG A 215 -32.56 6.74 -1.56
N PRO A 216 -32.72 6.00 -2.68
CA PRO A 216 -31.60 5.66 -3.56
C PRO A 216 -30.88 6.89 -4.11
N LEU A 217 -31.63 7.93 -4.49
CA LEU A 217 -31.04 9.17 -4.97
C LEU A 217 -30.24 9.88 -3.87
N ARG A 218 -30.79 9.96 -2.66
CA ARG A 218 -30.12 10.63 -1.52
C ARG A 218 -28.86 9.88 -1.09
N LEU A 219 -28.91 8.55 -1.06
CA LEU A 219 -27.73 7.72 -0.79
C LEU A 219 -26.65 7.89 -1.86
N THR A 220 -27.05 8.04 -3.13
CA THR A 220 -26.09 8.28 -4.23
C THR A 220 -25.42 9.64 -4.10
N GLU A 221 -26.16 10.68 -3.75
CA GLU A 221 -25.64 12.02 -3.49
C GLU A 221 -24.67 12.02 -2.29
N LEU A 222 -25.04 11.34 -1.21
CA LEU A 222 -24.23 11.20 -0.01
C LEU A 222 -22.94 10.41 -0.29
N GLY A 223 -23.01 9.28 -0.99
CA GLY A 223 -21.84 8.50 -1.37
C GLY A 223 -20.84 9.32 -2.23
N SER A 224 -21.37 10.14 -3.14
CA SER A 224 -20.56 11.07 -3.93
C SER A 224 -19.89 12.14 -3.06
N ALA A 225 -20.58 12.68 -2.06
CA ALA A 225 -20.01 13.65 -1.12
C ALA A 225 -18.91 13.04 -0.24
N TYR A 226 -19.10 11.83 0.28
CA TYR A 226 -18.06 11.10 1.01
C TYR A 226 -16.81 10.89 0.17
N ARG A 227 -16.95 10.46 -1.08
CA ARG A 227 -15.81 10.31 -1.99
C ARG A 227 -15.07 11.64 -2.24
N GLN A 228 -15.80 12.77 -2.35
CA GLN A 228 -15.17 14.09 -2.48
C GLN A 228 -14.48 14.50 -1.17
N ARG A 229 -15.05 14.16 -0.01
CA ARG A 229 -14.43 14.42 1.29
C ARG A 229 -13.15 13.61 1.47
N TYR A 230 -13.15 12.35 1.03
CA TYR A 230 -11.91 11.56 0.93
C TYR A 230 -10.85 12.24 0.07
N ALA A 231 -11.22 12.71 -1.12
CA ALA A 231 -10.27 13.39 -2.02
C ALA A 231 -9.65 14.64 -1.35
N ARG A 232 -10.36 15.25 -0.42
CA ARG A 232 -9.89 16.43 0.33
C ARG A 232 -9.05 16.10 1.56
N HIS A 233 -9.54 15.19 2.39
CA HIS A 233 -8.97 14.93 3.72
C HIS A 233 -8.13 13.65 3.77
N GLY A 234 -8.27 12.74 2.78
CA GLY A 234 -7.55 11.48 2.71
C GLY A 234 -8.00 10.47 3.77
N LEU A 235 -9.21 10.57 4.30
CA LEU A 235 -9.76 9.66 5.31
C LEU A 235 -10.33 8.41 4.65
N PRO A 236 -9.71 7.21 4.80
CA PRO A 236 -10.17 6.00 4.11
C PRO A 236 -11.59 5.57 4.46
N ALA A 237 -12.04 5.84 5.68
CA ALA A 237 -13.40 5.56 6.13
C ALA A 237 -14.46 6.23 5.24
N ASP A 238 -14.15 7.37 4.63
CA ASP A 238 -15.07 8.04 3.71
C ASP A 238 -15.28 7.22 2.43
N LEU A 239 -14.31 6.44 1.99
CA LEU A 239 -14.48 5.53 0.84
C LEU A 239 -15.36 4.34 1.19
N ASP A 240 -15.23 3.80 2.40
CA ASP A 240 -16.09 2.71 2.88
C ASP A 240 -17.54 3.20 3.00
N HIS A 241 -17.75 4.39 3.57
CA HIS A 241 -19.08 5.01 3.62
C HIS A 241 -19.65 5.30 2.22
N ALA A 242 -18.82 5.74 1.28
CA ALA A 242 -19.25 5.97 -0.10
C ALA A 242 -19.74 4.67 -0.76
N ILE A 243 -19.00 3.58 -0.59
CA ILE A 243 -19.36 2.26 -1.12
C ILE A 243 -20.66 1.78 -0.48
N ASP A 244 -20.75 1.80 0.85
CA ASP A 244 -21.96 1.38 1.57
C ASP A 244 -23.21 2.16 1.13
N CYS A 245 -23.08 3.47 0.94
CA CYS A 245 -24.20 4.31 0.44
C CYS A 245 -24.62 3.90 -0.98
N HIS A 246 -23.64 3.69 -1.87
CA HIS A 246 -23.96 3.31 -3.25
C HIS A 246 -24.49 1.87 -3.36
N GLU A 247 -24.04 0.92 -2.54
CA GLU A 247 -24.58 -0.44 -2.51
C GLU A 247 -26.02 -0.45 -2.01
N GLN A 248 -26.31 0.27 -0.91
CA GLN A 248 -27.68 0.42 -0.44
C GLN A 248 -28.59 1.13 -1.46
N ALA A 249 -28.03 2.09 -2.20
CA ALA A 249 -28.76 2.75 -3.29
C ALA A 249 -29.07 1.78 -4.42
N LEU A 250 -28.10 0.93 -4.81
CA LEU A 250 -28.25 -0.05 -5.89
C LEU A 250 -29.32 -1.10 -5.60
N ASP A 251 -29.40 -1.55 -4.35
CA ASP A 251 -30.40 -2.55 -3.91
C ASP A 251 -31.84 -2.03 -4.05
N GLN A 252 -32.04 -0.73 -3.93
CA GLN A 252 -33.35 -0.08 -3.95
C GLN A 252 -33.64 0.66 -5.27
N ALA A 253 -32.67 0.71 -6.20
CA ALA A 253 -32.74 1.51 -7.42
C ALA A 253 -33.62 0.91 -8.51
N GLY A 254 -34.41 1.76 -9.17
CA GLY A 254 -35.11 1.44 -10.41
C GLY A 254 -34.14 1.34 -11.61
N SER A 255 -34.67 0.86 -12.76
CA SER A 255 -33.89 0.66 -14.00
C SER A 255 -33.10 1.89 -14.44
N ASP A 256 -33.69 3.07 -14.34
CA ASP A 256 -33.17 4.32 -14.93
C ASP A 256 -31.99 4.91 -14.15
N SER A 257 -31.98 4.76 -12.83
CA SER A 257 -30.90 5.25 -11.96
C SER A 257 -29.74 4.25 -11.80
N ARG A 258 -30.01 2.98 -12.10
CA ARG A 258 -29.07 1.87 -11.89
C ARG A 258 -27.71 2.04 -12.59
N PRO A 259 -27.63 2.46 -13.88
CA PRO A 259 -26.34 2.66 -14.55
C PRO A 259 -25.44 3.70 -13.85
N MET A 260 -26.01 4.81 -13.44
CA MET A 260 -25.30 5.87 -12.71
C MET A 260 -24.75 5.37 -11.36
N ILE A 261 -25.55 4.62 -10.60
CA ILE A 261 -25.12 4.07 -9.32
C ILE A 261 -24.00 3.04 -9.50
N LEU A 262 -24.10 2.18 -10.53
CA LEU A 262 -23.06 1.22 -10.88
C LEU A 262 -21.73 1.93 -11.22
N ALA A 263 -21.77 2.97 -12.04
CA ALA A 263 -20.57 3.75 -12.36
C ALA A 263 -19.99 4.43 -11.10
N ASN A 264 -20.82 4.98 -10.21
CA ASN A 264 -20.35 5.55 -8.95
C ASN A 264 -19.70 4.51 -8.03
N LEU A 265 -20.25 3.28 -7.97
CA LEU A 265 -19.61 2.15 -7.28
C LEU A 265 -18.27 1.80 -7.89
N GLY A 266 -18.17 1.70 -9.22
CA GLY A 266 -16.92 1.47 -9.92
C GLY A 266 -15.87 2.50 -9.52
N VAL A 267 -16.22 3.78 -9.53
CA VAL A 267 -15.32 4.88 -9.15
C VAL A 267 -14.94 4.81 -7.66
N ALA A 268 -15.87 4.47 -6.76
CA ALA A 268 -15.60 4.39 -5.32
C ALA A 268 -14.65 3.22 -4.99
N TYR A 269 -14.89 2.03 -5.55
CA TYR A 269 -13.99 0.89 -5.44
C TYR A 269 -12.62 1.18 -6.07
N GLY A 270 -12.60 1.84 -7.23
CA GLY A 270 -11.37 2.28 -7.89
C GLY A 270 -10.55 3.24 -7.01
N ALA A 271 -11.20 4.20 -6.34
CA ALA A 271 -10.54 5.11 -5.41
C ALA A 271 -10.00 4.36 -4.17
N ARG A 272 -10.72 3.33 -3.67
CA ARG A 272 -10.25 2.51 -2.56
C ARG A 272 -9.08 1.61 -2.98
N HIS A 273 -9.09 1.09 -4.21
CA HIS A 273 -7.90 0.44 -4.78
C HIS A 273 -6.71 1.40 -4.89
N GLU A 274 -6.91 2.64 -5.35
CA GLU A 274 -5.83 3.63 -5.42
C GLU A 274 -5.19 3.91 -4.05
N PHE A 275 -6.01 3.92 -3.01
CA PHE A 275 -5.53 4.07 -1.65
C PHE A 275 -4.87 2.80 -1.11
N GLY A 276 -5.52 1.64 -1.27
CA GLY A 276 -5.18 0.38 -0.61
C GLY A 276 -4.33 -0.57 -1.44
N GLY A 277 -4.27 -0.41 -2.77
CA GLY A 277 -3.61 -1.35 -3.68
C GLY A 277 -4.29 -2.72 -3.74
N VAL A 278 -5.51 -2.88 -3.20
CA VAL A 278 -6.20 -4.16 -3.10
C VAL A 278 -6.72 -4.58 -4.47
N ALA A 279 -6.24 -5.73 -4.99
CA ALA A 279 -6.63 -6.22 -6.32
C ALA A 279 -8.13 -6.54 -6.42
N ALA A 280 -8.76 -7.01 -5.34
CA ALA A 280 -10.18 -7.28 -5.30
C ALA A 280 -11.04 -6.02 -5.53
N ASP A 281 -10.60 -4.85 -5.03
CA ASP A 281 -11.29 -3.59 -5.25
C ASP A 281 -11.21 -3.18 -6.73
N LEU A 282 -10.07 -3.41 -7.37
CA LEU A 282 -9.91 -3.13 -8.81
C LEU A 282 -10.80 -4.06 -9.65
N ALA A 283 -10.88 -5.33 -9.30
CA ALA A 283 -11.77 -6.29 -9.96
C ALA A 283 -13.24 -5.88 -9.82
N ARG A 284 -13.66 -5.45 -8.62
CA ARG A 284 -15.00 -4.92 -8.37
C ARG A 284 -15.27 -3.63 -9.15
N ALA A 285 -14.30 -2.72 -9.20
CA ALA A 285 -14.42 -1.49 -9.98
C ALA A 285 -14.70 -1.79 -11.46
N ILE A 286 -13.96 -2.73 -12.06
CA ILE A 286 -14.16 -3.16 -13.44
C ILE A 286 -15.53 -3.84 -13.63
N GLU A 287 -15.91 -4.75 -12.71
CA GLU A 287 -17.22 -5.41 -12.75
C GLU A 287 -18.36 -4.40 -12.80
N PHE A 288 -18.34 -3.42 -11.91
CA PHE A 288 -19.42 -2.43 -11.82
C PHE A 288 -19.45 -1.51 -13.04
N GLU A 289 -18.29 -1.08 -13.57
CA GLU A 289 -18.26 -0.28 -14.80
C GLU A 289 -18.73 -1.07 -16.02
N GLU A 290 -18.34 -2.33 -16.19
CA GLU A 290 -18.85 -3.15 -17.30
C GLU A 290 -20.37 -3.38 -17.19
N ARG A 291 -20.91 -3.54 -15.98
CA ARG A 291 -22.37 -3.60 -15.75
C ARG A 291 -23.05 -2.27 -16.08
N ALA A 292 -22.40 -1.14 -15.83
CA ALA A 292 -22.91 0.18 -16.23
C ALA A 292 -22.89 0.34 -17.76
N LEU A 293 -21.83 -0.13 -18.42
CA LEU A 293 -21.69 -0.09 -19.88
C LEU A 293 -22.65 -1.03 -20.61
N ALA A 294 -22.98 -2.18 -20.01
CA ALA A 294 -23.97 -3.12 -20.55
C ALA A 294 -25.41 -2.55 -20.56
N ASN A 295 -25.68 -1.57 -19.69
CA ASN A 295 -26.97 -0.90 -19.57
C ASN A 295 -26.73 0.62 -19.64
N PRO A 296 -26.46 1.17 -20.83
CA PRO A 296 -26.04 2.55 -20.98
C PRO A 296 -27.11 3.52 -20.46
N SER A 297 -26.66 4.55 -19.73
CA SER A 297 -27.48 5.69 -19.36
C SER A 297 -28.02 6.40 -20.60
N GLN A 298 -29.23 6.98 -20.49
CA GLN A 298 -29.79 7.86 -21.52
C GLN A 298 -29.00 9.17 -21.67
N ASP A 299 -28.17 9.50 -20.69
CA ASP A 299 -27.26 10.65 -20.72
C ASP A 299 -25.92 10.22 -21.37
N PRO A 300 -25.58 10.74 -22.57
CA PRO A 300 -24.32 10.40 -23.25
C PRO A 300 -23.07 10.75 -22.46
N ASP A 301 -23.12 11.84 -21.65
CA ASP A 301 -21.97 12.26 -20.83
C ASP A 301 -21.67 11.27 -19.71
N GLN A 302 -22.70 10.68 -19.09
CA GLN A 302 -22.53 9.64 -18.08
C GLN A 302 -21.95 8.36 -18.70
N HIS A 303 -22.41 8.01 -19.91
CA HIS A 303 -21.87 6.84 -20.61
C HIS A 303 -20.39 7.01 -20.98
N LEU A 304 -20.02 8.18 -21.51
CA LEU A 304 -18.60 8.51 -21.77
C LEU A 304 -17.75 8.52 -20.47
N ALA A 305 -18.32 8.96 -19.35
CA ALA A 305 -17.63 8.93 -18.06
C ALA A 305 -17.36 7.49 -17.59
N ALA A 306 -18.36 6.61 -17.70
CA ALA A 306 -18.21 5.18 -17.37
C ALA A 306 -17.15 4.51 -18.27
N MET A 307 -17.15 4.77 -19.59
CA MET A 307 -16.10 4.28 -20.50
C MET A 307 -14.70 4.78 -20.08
N ALA A 308 -14.59 6.04 -19.69
CA ALA A 308 -13.31 6.62 -19.27
C ALA A 308 -12.78 5.95 -17.99
N SER A 309 -13.66 5.71 -17.01
CA SER A 309 -13.33 5.02 -15.75
C SER A 309 -12.96 3.56 -16.00
N ALA A 310 -13.77 2.82 -16.78
CA ALA A 310 -13.47 1.44 -17.16
C ALA A 310 -12.11 1.34 -17.86
N GLY A 311 -11.84 2.22 -18.84
CA GLY A 311 -10.56 2.27 -19.55
C GLY A 311 -9.37 2.60 -18.64
N MET A 312 -9.59 3.33 -17.56
CA MET A 312 -8.56 3.58 -16.53
C MET A 312 -8.32 2.32 -15.68
N PHE A 313 -9.36 1.65 -15.23
CA PHE A 313 -9.25 0.45 -14.39
C PHE A 313 -8.66 -0.75 -15.14
N TYR A 314 -9.02 -0.96 -16.39
CA TYR A 314 -8.37 -1.95 -17.26
C TYR A 314 -6.88 -1.67 -17.42
N ARG A 315 -6.49 -0.42 -17.58
CA ARG A 315 -5.07 -0.05 -17.64
C ARG A 315 -4.34 -0.37 -16.34
N ARG A 316 -4.96 -0.13 -15.19
CA ARG A 316 -4.39 -0.46 -13.87
C ARG A 316 -4.27 -1.96 -13.66
N ARG A 317 -5.27 -2.75 -14.08
CA ARG A 317 -5.20 -4.21 -13.98
C ARG A 317 -4.11 -4.76 -14.89
N PHE A 318 -3.97 -4.22 -16.11
CA PHE A 318 -2.80 -4.53 -16.94
C PHE A 318 -1.47 -4.22 -16.24
N ASP A 319 -1.36 -3.09 -15.55
CA ASP A 319 -0.13 -2.73 -14.81
C ASP A 319 0.17 -3.71 -13.67
N ALA A 320 -0.89 -4.29 -13.07
CA ALA A 320 -0.77 -5.27 -11.99
C ALA A 320 -0.46 -6.68 -12.53
N ASP A 321 -1.24 -7.16 -13.49
CA ASP A 321 -1.28 -8.57 -13.88
C ASP A 321 -0.61 -8.83 -15.24
N GLY A 322 -0.42 -7.79 -16.05
CA GLY A 322 0.25 -7.85 -17.35
C GLY A 322 -0.59 -8.47 -18.47
N ASP A 323 -1.91 -8.66 -18.28
CA ASP A 323 -2.80 -9.25 -19.29
C ASP A 323 -2.94 -8.33 -20.52
N PRO A 324 -2.54 -8.80 -21.71
CA PRO A 324 -2.66 -8.04 -22.96
C PRO A 324 -4.08 -7.55 -23.26
N ALA A 325 -5.08 -8.37 -22.97
CA ALA A 325 -6.47 -8.08 -23.25
C ALA A 325 -6.95 -6.82 -22.52
N ASP A 326 -6.48 -6.60 -21.31
CA ASP A 326 -6.81 -5.42 -20.51
C ASP A 326 -6.27 -4.13 -21.12
N LEU A 327 -5.04 -4.19 -21.63
CA LEU A 327 -4.43 -3.03 -22.25
C LEU A 327 -5.10 -2.67 -23.58
N ASP A 328 -5.43 -3.66 -24.38
CA ASP A 328 -6.15 -3.45 -25.65
C ASP A 328 -7.56 -2.91 -25.36
N ARG A 329 -8.28 -3.45 -24.37
CA ARG A 329 -9.60 -2.94 -23.94
C ARG A 329 -9.53 -1.51 -23.41
N SER A 330 -8.50 -1.19 -22.64
CA SER A 330 -8.25 0.17 -22.16
C SER A 330 -8.07 1.16 -23.30
N ILE A 331 -7.29 0.80 -24.33
CA ILE A 331 -7.06 1.66 -25.50
C ILE A 331 -8.35 1.84 -26.30
N GLU A 332 -9.09 0.77 -26.54
CA GLU A 332 -10.39 0.81 -27.23
C GLU A 332 -11.34 1.80 -26.55
N LEU A 333 -11.59 1.63 -25.25
CA LEU A 333 -12.49 2.50 -24.49
C LEU A 333 -12.03 3.95 -24.48
N LYS A 334 -10.73 4.21 -24.30
CA LYS A 334 -10.19 5.57 -24.32
C LYS A 334 -10.25 6.22 -25.69
N ALA A 335 -10.09 5.46 -26.77
CA ALA A 335 -10.26 5.97 -28.12
C ALA A 335 -11.71 6.40 -28.36
N LEU A 336 -12.69 5.54 -28.01
CA LEU A 336 -14.11 5.88 -28.09
C LEU A 336 -14.46 7.12 -27.27
N VAL A 337 -13.87 7.26 -26.07
CA VAL A 337 -14.06 8.45 -25.22
C VAL A 337 -13.50 9.73 -25.86
N VAL A 338 -12.35 9.65 -26.53
CA VAL A 338 -11.77 10.79 -27.24
C VAL A 338 -12.63 11.16 -28.45
N ASP A 339 -13.07 10.17 -29.22
CA ASP A 339 -13.89 10.39 -30.42
C ASP A 339 -15.29 10.92 -30.09
N GLY A 340 -15.87 10.51 -28.99
CA GLY A 340 -17.16 10.99 -28.50
C GLY A 340 -17.11 12.35 -27.74
N THR A 341 -15.92 12.95 -27.59
CA THR A 341 -15.74 14.21 -26.84
C THR A 341 -15.48 15.36 -27.82
N LEU A 342 -16.25 16.41 -27.70
CA LEU A 342 -16.03 17.63 -28.51
C LEU A 342 -14.69 18.28 -28.12
N PRO A 343 -13.91 18.81 -29.08
CA PRO A 343 -12.61 19.46 -28.81
C PRO A 343 -12.70 20.65 -27.83
N GLU A 344 -13.85 21.31 -27.77
CA GLU A 344 -14.16 22.43 -26.89
C GLU A 344 -14.46 22.01 -25.46
N ASP A 345 -14.73 20.72 -25.22
CA ASP A 345 -14.94 20.19 -23.86
C ASP A 345 -13.64 20.32 -23.04
N THR A 346 -13.77 20.87 -21.85
CA THR A 346 -12.64 21.05 -20.91
C THR A 346 -11.93 19.73 -20.56
N ARG A 347 -12.64 18.60 -20.68
CA ARG A 347 -12.13 17.23 -20.43
C ARG A 347 -11.37 16.64 -21.62
N TYR A 348 -11.55 17.20 -22.84
CA TYR A 348 -10.96 16.63 -24.06
C TYR A 348 -9.45 16.43 -23.99
N VAL A 349 -8.74 17.45 -23.56
CA VAL A 349 -7.26 17.42 -23.48
C VAL A 349 -6.76 16.37 -22.49
N MET A 350 -7.48 16.18 -21.38
CA MET A 350 -7.17 15.11 -20.39
C MET A 350 -7.40 13.72 -21.01
N ARG A 351 -8.52 13.54 -21.73
CA ARG A 351 -8.86 12.28 -22.40
C ARG A 351 -7.82 11.91 -23.46
N VAL A 352 -7.36 12.85 -24.25
CA VAL A 352 -6.26 12.67 -25.24
C VAL A 352 -4.96 12.27 -24.54
N ALA A 353 -4.59 12.93 -23.44
CA ALA A 353 -3.39 12.59 -22.68
C ALA A 353 -3.44 11.17 -22.08
N ASN A 354 -4.61 10.76 -21.58
CA ASN A 354 -4.82 9.41 -21.04
C ASN A 354 -4.73 8.32 -22.13
N LEU A 355 -5.19 8.59 -23.34
CA LEU A 355 -5.04 7.69 -24.46
C LEU A 355 -3.56 7.55 -24.89
N ALA A 356 -2.81 8.66 -24.90
CA ALA A 356 -1.38 8.64 -25.18
C ALA A 356 -0.60 7.74 -24.23
N VAL A 357 -0.90 7.83 -22.91
CA VAL A 357 -0.25 6.98 -21.89
C VAL A 357 -0.57 5.50 -22.13
N ALA A 358 -1.76 5.17 -22.58
CA ALA A 358 -2.13 3.78 -22.86
C ALA A 358 -1.36 3.22 -24.09
N TYR A 359 -1.21 3.99 -25.17
CA TYR A 359 -0.38 3.62 -26.32
C TYR A 359 1.10 3.46 -25.93
N ALA A 360 1.65 4.38 -25.13
CA ALA A 360 3.03 4.28 -24.64
C ALA A 360 3.25 3.00 -23.81
N ALA A 361 2.27 2.59 -23.04
CA ALA A 361 2.33 1.35 -22.27
C ALA A 361 2.31 0.13 -23.19
N ARG A 362 1.49 0.12 -24.23
CA ARG A 362 1.42 -0.99 -25.18
C ARG A 362 2.73 -1.12 -25.95
N HIS A 363 3.34 0.00 -26.36
CA HIS A 363 4.67 0.00 -26.94
C HIS A 363 5.71 -0.60 -25.97
N LYS A 364 5.71 -0.14 -24.71
CA LYS A 364 6.67 -0.63 -23.70
C LYS A 364 6.61 -2.15 -23.52
N LYS A 365 5.40 -2.73 -23.61
CA LYS A 365 5.19 -4.17 -23.42
C LYS A 365 5.51 -5.01 -24.66
N TYR A 366 5.07 -4.54 -25.84
CA TYR A 366 5.10 -5.33 -27.09
C TYR A 366 6.03 -4.80 -28.15
N GLY A 367 6.72 -3.69 -27.91
CA GLY A 367 7.68 -3.10 -28.86
C GLY A 367 7.06 -2.55 -30.15
N ARG A 368 5.75 -2.29 -30.22
CA ARG A 368 5.06 -1.81 -31.42
C ARG A 368 5.46 -0.35 -31.72
N PRO A 369 6.22 -0.03 -32.78
CA PRO A 369 6.68 1.34 -33.03
C PRO A 369 5.54 2.32 -33.28
N ALA A 370 4.50 1.91 -34.02
CA ALA A 370 3.34 2.75 -34.33
C ALA A 370 2.60 3.26 -33.08
N ASP A 371 2.61 2.50 -31.99
CA ASP A 371 2.01 2.92 -30.71
C ASP A 371 2.81 4.06 -30.07
N LEU A 372 4.15 4.01 -30.20
CA LEU A 372 5.02 5.05 -29.67
C LEU A 372 4.89 6.35 -30.44
N ASP A 373 4.83 6.27 -31.78
CA ASP A 373 4.59 7.43 -32.65
C ASP A 373 3.23 8.07 -32.34
N ARG A 374 2.19 7.23 -32.17
CA ARG A 374 0.85 7.71 -31.81
C ARG A 374 0.81 8.35 -30.43
N ALA A 375 1.51 7.77 -29.45
CA ALA A 375 1.63 8.33 -28.11
C ALA A 375 2.31 9.71 -28.15
N LEU A 376 3.36 9.88 -28.95
CA LEU A 376 4.07 11.15 -29.08
C LEU A 376 3.17 12.22 -29.72
N GLU A 377 2.48 11.89 -30.81
CA GLU A 377 1.50 12.77 -31.46
C GLU A 377 0.43 13.26 -30.49
N LEU A 378 -0.17 12.33 -29.73
CA LEU A 378 -1.23 12.64 -28.77
C LEU A 378 -0.72 13.49 -27.59
N THR A 379 0.50 13.23 -27.08
CA THR A 379 1.08 14.05 -26.01
C THR A 379 1.42 15.46 -26.49
N ASP A 380 1.93 15.62 -27.70
CA ASP A 380 2.19 16.94 -28.29
C ASP A 380 0.88 17.71 -28.52
N LYS A 381 -0.18 17.04 -29.02
CA LYS A 381 -1.52 17.62 -29.16
C LYS A 381 -2.07 18.08 -27.80
N ALA A 382 -1.98 17.25 -26.75
CA ALA A 382 -2.42 17.60 -25.41
C ALA A 382 -1.65 18.79 -24.85
N MET A 383 -0.34 18.86 -25.08
CA MET A 383 0.49 19.98 -24.62
C MET A 383 0.18 21.29 -25.35
N ALA A 384 -0.04 21.26 -26.67
CA ALA A 384 -0.40 22.43 -27.46
C ALA A 384 -1.71 23.08 -27.00
N SER A 385 -2.66 22.25 -26.57
CA SER A 385 -3.97 22.69 -26.04
C SER A 385 -3.98 22.99 -24.55
N THR A 386 -2.81 22.92 -23.86
CA THR A 386 -2.72 23.16 -22.41
C THR A 386 -2.17 24.57 -22.13
N PRO A 387 -2.94 25.49 -21.51
CA PRO A 387 -2.46 26.80 -21.12
C PRO A 387 -1.21 26.75 -20.25
N ALA A 388 -0.37 27.77 -20.35
CA ALA A 388 0.90 27.84 -19.61
C ALA A 388 0.72 27.83 -18.07
N ASN A 389 -0.38 28.40 -17.58
CA ASN A 389 -0.73 28.49 -16.16
C ASN A 389 -1.67 27.37 -15.69
N SER A 390 -1.96 26.37 -16.52
CA SER A 390 -2.84 25.28 -16.15
C SER A 390 -2.22 24.40 -15.03
N PRO A 391 -2.95 24.11 -13.95
CA PRO A 391 -2.51 23.18 -12.89
C PRO A 391 -2.19 21.78 -13.42
N ALA A 392 -2.76 21.39 -14.56
CA ALA A 392 -2.51 20.10 -15.18
C ALA A 392 -1.25 20.09 -16.08
N ARG A 393 -0.60 21.25 -16.31
CA ARG A 393 0.57 21.33 -17.18
C ARG A 393 1.76 20.47 -16.70
N PRO A 394 2.12 20.45 -15.40
CA PRO A 394 3.24 19.63 -14.93
C PRO A 394 3.08 18.16 -15.26
N ILE A 395 1.91 17.57 -14.99
CA ILE A 395 1.69 16.14 -15.25
C ILE A 395 1.71 15.82 -16.75
N ARG A 396 1.26 16.73 -17.62
CA ARG A 396 1.34 16.55 -19.08
C ARG A 396 2.77 16.62 -19.60
N LEU A 397 3.58 17.50 -19.03
CA LEU A 397 5.01 17.55 -19.30
C LEU A 397 5.69 16.24 -18.88
N VAL A 398 5.35 15.68 -17.72
CA VAL A 398 5.84 14.35 -17.29
C VAL A 398 5.46 13.27 -18.28
N ASN A 399 4.20 13.23 -18.73
CA ASN A 399 3.74 12.23 -19.68
C ASN A 399 4.49 12.35 -21.01
N ARG A 400 4.65 13.55 -21.57
CA ARG A 400 5.39 13.79 -22.80
C ARG A 400 6.88 13.44 -22.64
N GLY A 401 7.50 13.87 -21.56
CA GLY A 401 8.88 13.53 -21.24
C GLY A 401 9.13 12.03 -21.16
N ASN A 402 8.20 11.28 -20.55
CA ASN A 402 8.28 9.82 -20.50
C ASN A 402 8.14 9.16 -21.89
N VAL A 403 7.24 9.64 -22.74
CA VAL A 403 7.08 9.12 -24.11
C VAL A 403 8.33 9.41 -24.94
N ARG A 404 8.90 10.62 -24.86
CA ARG A 404 10.16 10.99 -25.52
C ARG A 404 11.34 10.16 -25.02
N LEU A 405 11.38 9.86 -23.72
CA LEU A 405 12.40 8.97 -23.16
C LEU A 405 12.29 7.55 -23.73
N GLN A 406 11.09 7.01 -23.87
CA GLN A 406 10.87 5.72 -24.55
C GLN A 406 11.31 5.78 -26.01
N HIS A 407 10.97 6.85 -26.71
CA HIS A 407 11.40 7.06 -28.10
C HIS A 407 12.92 7.10 -28.23
N TYR A 408 13.64 7.76 -27.30
CA TYR A 408 15.09 7.72 -27.22
C TYR A 408 15.64 6.30 -27.00
N LEU A 409 15.03 5.53 -26.13
CA LEU A 409 15.51 4.16 -25.83
C LEU A 409 15.44 3.25 -27.07
N VAL A 410 14.47 3.49 -27.97
CA VAL A 410 14.32 2.77 -29.23
C VAL A 410 15.24 3.32 -30.31
N THR A 411 15.18 4.64 -30.56
CA THR A 411 15.82 5.27 -31.73
C THR A 411 17.25 5.73 -31.48
N ARG A 412 17.66 5.84 -30.21
CA ARG A 412 18.92 6.44 -29.76
C ARG A 412 19.10 7.91 -30.17
N ASN A 413 18.02 8.59 -30.55
CA ASN A 413 18.06 10.01 -30.93
C ASN A 413 18.28 10.89 -29.69
N ARG A 414 19.49 11.42 -29.52
CA ARG A 414 19.88 12.26 -28.37
C ARG A 414 19.06 13.54 -28.23
N HIS A 415 18.51 14.05 -29.33
CA HIS A 415 17.66 15.24 -29.29
C HIS A 415 16.36 14.96 -28.50
N GLU A 416 15.76 13.77 -28.63
CA GLU A 416 14.58 13.38 -27.88
C GLU A 416 14.91 13.18 -26.39
N LEU A 417 16.12 12.71 -26.06
CA LEU A 417 16.57 12.63 -24.66
C LEU A 417 16.68 14.03 -24.04
N GLY A 418 17.28 14.99 -24.76
CA GLY A 418 17.36 16.38 -24.29
C GLY A 418 15.97 16.98 -24.03
N ARG A 419 15.05 16.84 -24.99
CA ARG A 419 13.67 17.30 -24.85
C ARG A 419 12.93 16.61 -23.70
N ALA A 420 13.14 15.32 -23.48
CA ALA A 420 12.54 14.59 -22.38
C ALA A 420 12.98 15.16 -21.02
N ILE A 421 14.28 15.42 -20.86
CA ILE A 421 14.84 16.01 -19.65
C ILE A 421 14.32 17.44 -19.44
N ASP A 422 14.22 18.23 -20.51
CA ASP A 422 13.71 19.61 -20.45
C ASP A 422 12.23 19.65 -20.05
N ASP A 423 11.40 18.76 -20.61
CA ASP A 423 10.01 18.61 -20.21
C ASP A 423 9.89 18.30 -18.69
N LEU A 424 10.69 17.35 -18.20
CA LEU A 424 10.68 16.96 -16.78
C LEU A 424 11.22 18.06 -15.86
N ARG A 425 12.24 18.83 -16.30
CA ARG A 425 12.73 20.02 -15.58
C ARG A 425 11.64 21.10 -15.52
N GLN A 426 11.03 21.42 -16.65
CA GLN A 426 9.94 22.38 -16.68
C GLN A 426 8.76 21.97 -15.80
N ALA A 427 8.42 20.67 -15.75
CA ALA A 427 7.42 20.14 -14.85
C ALA A 427 7.80 20.42 -13.39
N LEU A 428 9.06 20.16 -13.02
CA LEU A 428 9.55 20.41 -11.68
C LEU A 428 9.50 21.90 -11.32
N ASP A 429 9.97 22.78 -12.22
CA ASP A 429 10.07 24.23 -11.98
C ASP A 429 8.69 24.89 -11.83
N THR A 430 7.67 24.35 -12.51
CA THR A 430 6.29 24.85 -12.44
C THR A 430 5.47 24.25 -11.29
N THR A 431 6.00 23.26 -10.58
CA THR A 431 5.32 22.61 -9.45
C THR A 431 5.75 23.24 -8.13
N PRO A 432 4.82 23.72 -7.27
CA PRO A 432 5.16 24.29 -5.97
C PRO A 432 5.86 23.31 -5.02
N ASP A 433 6.70 23.84 -4.13
CA ASP A 433 7.35 23.04 -3.09
C ASP A 433 6.32 22.40 -2.15
N GLY A 434 6.57 21.18 -1.74
CA GLY A 434 5.65 20.40 -0.89
C GLY A 434 4.46 19.79 -1.64
N HIS A 435 4.29 20.08 -2.93
CA HIS A 435 3.24 19.44 -3.73
C HIS A 435 3.53 17.95 -3.92
N PRO A 436 2.53 17.04 -3.80
CA PRO A 436 2.76 15.59 -3.89
C PRO A 436 3.41 15.15 -5.21
N GLN A 437 3.08 15.77 -6.33
CA GLN A 437 3.66 15.45 -7.64
C GLN A 437 5.19 15.67 -7.72
N VAL A 438 5.80 16.42 -6.81
CA VAL A 438 7.26 16.64 -6.78
C VAL A 438 8.02 15.31 -6.69
N ALA A 439 7.52 14.35 -5.89
CA ALA A 439 8.14 13.03 -5.78
C ALA A 439 8.11 12.28 -7.13
N LEU A 440 6.95 12.22 -7.79
CA LEU A 440 6.81 11.61 -9.11
C LEU A 440 7.77 12.26 -10.13
N ILE A 441 7.75 13.59 -10.23
CA ILE A 441 8.56 14.34 -11.21
C ILE A 441 10.06 14.10 -10.99
N LEU A 442 10.53 14.20 -9.74
CA LEU A 442 11.93 13.94 -9.40
C LEU A 442 12.34 12.50 -9.68
N GLY A 443 11.47 11.53 -9.38
CA GLY A 443 11.69 10.13 -9.69
C GLY A 443 11.88 9.89 -11.19
N GLN A 444 11.04 10.49 -12.04
CA GLN A 444 11.12 10.37 -13.49
C GLN A 444 12.33 11.12 -14.06
N LEU A 445 12.63 12.31 -13.56
CA LEU A 445 13.79 13.10 -13.99
C LEU A 445 15.10 12.39 -13.66
N ALA A 446 15.24 11.89 -12.44
CA ALA A 446 16.42 11.11 -12.06
C ALA A 446 16.57 9.84 -12.91
N ARG A 447 15.46 9.14 -13.21
CA ARG A 447 15.45 7.97 -14.10
C ARG A 447 15.90 8.34 -15.51
N ALA A 448 15.44 9.46 -16.07
CA ALA A 448 15.86 9.93 -17.39
C ALA A 448 17.36 10.28 -17.45
N LEU A 449 17.91 10.82 -16.36
CA LEU A 449 19.34 11.11 -16.25
C LEU A 449 20.21 9.86 -16.02
N LEU A 450 19.62 8.75 -15.61
CA LEU A 450 20.33 7.48 -15.40
C LEU A 450 20.43 6.59 -16.65
N VAL A 451 19.75 6.94 -17.76
CA VAL A 451 19.87 6.15 -18.99
C VAL A 451 21.25 6.31 -19.63
N PRO A 452 21.75 5.30 -20.38
CA PRO A 452 23.03 5.39 -21.05
C PRO A 452 23.16 6.66 -21.89
N GLY A 453 24.24 7.40 -21.69
CA GLY A 453 24.51 8.67 -22.41
C GLY A 453 23.88 9.92 -21.81
N ALA A 454 23.04 9.82 -20.78
CA ALA A 454 22.41 10.98 -20.13
C ALA A 454 23.23 11.59 -18.98
N LEU A 455 24.17 10.86 -18.39
CA LEU A 455 24.95 11.34 -17.23
C LEU A 455 25.74 12.63 -17.51
N THR A 456 26.08 12.89 -18.78
CA THR A 456 26.71 14.16 -19.17
C THR A 456 25.79 15.38 -19.01
N LEU A 457 24.48 15.12 -18.89
CA LEU A 457 23.42 16.12 -18.64
C LEU A 457 23.05 16.21 -17.15
N ALA A 458 23.71 15.44 -16.29
CA ALA A 458 23.44 15.46 -14.86
C ALA A 458 23.74 16.85 -14.25
N PRO A 459 22.91 17.30 -13.30
CA PRO A 459 23.09 18.60 -12.71
C PRO A 459 24.25 18.61 -11.70
N ALA A 460 24.74 19.82 -11.39
CA ALA A 460 25.73 20.02 -10.35
C ALA A 460 25.18 19.59 -8.95
N ARG A 461 26.09 19.29 -8.02
CA ARG A 461 25.78 18.85 -6.65
C ARG A 461 24.73 19.73 -5.96
N ARG A 462 24.87 21.07 -6.07
CA ARG A 462 23.91 22.03 -5.45
C ARG A 462 22.47 21.81 -5.94
N THR A 463 22.29 21.52 -7.21
CA THR A 463 20.95 21.23 -7.78
C THR A 463 20.40 19.92 -7.25
N LEU A 464 21.24 18.88 -7.13
CA LEU A 464 20.83 17.61 -6.53
C LEU A 464 20.45 17.78 -5.04
N GLU A 465 21.17 18.59 -4.29
CA GLU A 465 20.83 18.93 -2.90
C GLU A 465 19.49 19.70 -2.80
N ALA A 466 19.24 20.65 -3.72
CA ALA A 466 17.97 21.35 -3.80
C ALA A 466 16.80 20.38 -4.13
N TRP A 467 17.01 19.45 -5.05
CA TRP A 467 16.03 18.41 -5.36
C TRP A 467 15.78 17.47 -4.17
N ALA A 468 16.82 17.11 -3.43
CA ALA A 468 16.69 16.33 -2.20
C ALA A 468 15.83 17.07 -1.15
N THR A 469 16.04 18.36 -0.99
CA THR A 469 15.23 19.21 -0.09
C THR A 469 13.76 19.27 -0.53
N ARG A 470 13.51 19.44 -1.83
CA ARG A 470 12.16 19.43 -2.39
C ARG A 470 11.45 18.08 -2.20
N LEU A 471 12.19 16.97 -2.39
CA LEU A 471 11.66 15.62 -2.14
C LEU A 471 11.28 15.43 -0.66
N ALA A 472 12.13 15.89 0.26
CA ALA A 472 11.86 15.82 1.71
C ALA A 472 10.64 16.65 2.12
N ALA A 473 10.39 17.77 1.44
CA ALA A 473 9.22 18.62 1.66
C ALA A 473 7.92 18.01 1.12
N ALA A 474 7.98 17.11 0.17
CA ALA A 474 6.82 16.46 -0.46
C ALA A 474 6.17 15.38 0.44
N ARG A 475 5.88 15.72 1.71
CA ARG A 475 5.37 14.77 2.72
C ARG A 475 3.98 14.21 2.42
N ARG A 476 3.20 14.91 1.55
CA ARG A 476 1.86 14.47 1.12
C ARG A 476 1.89 13.44 -0.01
N ALA A 477 3.03 13.22 -0.66
CA ALA A 477 3.20 12.13 -1.61
C ALA A 477 3.21 10.78 -0.87
N SER A 478 2.76 9.72 -1.54
CA SER A 478 2.72 8.38 -0.96
C SER A 478 4.13 7.91 -0.55
N PRO A 479 4.26 7.07 0.50
CA PRO A 479 5.55 6.49 0.88
C PRO A 479 6.25 5.79 -0.29
N GLY A 480 5.50 5.06 -1.13
CA GLY A 480 6.03 4.36 -2.31
C GLY A 480 6.63 5.31 -3.35
N GLU A 481 5.92 6.39 -3.70
CA GLU A 481 6.44 7.41 -4.63
C GLU A 481 7.68 8.10 -4.09
N ARG A 482 7.69 8.43 -2.80
CA ARG A 482 8.85 9.06 -2.13
C ARG A 482 10.04 8.10 -2.08
N ALA A 483 9.84 6.82 -1.79
CA ALA A 483 10.88 5.80 -1.78
C ALA A 483 11.46 5.61 -3.19
N LEU A 484 10.62 5.50 -4.21
CA LEU A 484 11.02 5.38 -5.61
C LEU A 484 11.83 6.60 -6.09
N ALA A 485 11.36 7.80 -5.76
CA ALA A 485 12.07 9.04 -6.08
C ALA A 485 13.43 9.13 -5.36
N GLY A 486 13.47 8.80 -4.07
CA GLY A 486 14.68 8.73 -3.27
C GLY A 486 15.69 7.73 -3.80
N ARG A 487 15.22 6.53 -4.21
CA ARG A 487 16.06 5.51 -4.88
C ARG A 487 16.68 6.06 -6.16
N ASN A 488 15.87 6.62 -7.05
CA ASN A 488 16.34 7.08 -8.36
C ASN A 488 17.30 8.29 -8.20
N LEU A 489 16.96 9.23 -7.34
CA LEU A 489 17.78 10.42 -7.09
C LEU A 489 19.08 10.06 -6.34
N GLY A 490 19.01 9.13 -5.37
CA GLY A 490 20.19 8.61 -4.67
C GLY A 490 21.12 7.84 -5.61
N THR A 491 20.55 7.00 -6.50
CA THR A 491 21.30 6.30 -7.53
C THR A 491 22.00 7.29 -8.49
N LEU A 492 21.31 8.37 -8.88
CA LEU A 492 21.88 9.44 -9.71
C LEU A 492 23.01 10.16 -8.98
N ALA A 493 22.81 10.53 -7.72
CA ALA A 493 23.85 11.17 -6.90
C ALA A 493 25.09 10.26 -6.77
N ASN A 494 24.89 8.96 -6.56
CA ASN A 494 25.99 7.97 -6.50
C ASN A 494 26.74 7.86 -7.84
N ALA A 495 26.00 7.83 -8.96
CA ALA A 495 26.59 7.80 -10.29
C ALA A 495 27.40 9.05 -10.64
N CYS A 496 27.07 10.20 -10.01
CA CYS A 496 27.80 11.46 -10.12
C CYS A 496 28.97 11.60 -9.10
N GLY A 497 29.25 10.57 -8.30
CA GLY A 497 30.32 10.59 -7.28
C GLY A 497 29.94 11.33 -5.98
N HIS A 498 28.67 11.64 -5.76
CA HIS A 498 28.19 12.34 -4.55
C HIS A 498 27.69 11.35 -3.51
N HIS A 499 28.58 10.46 -3.02
CA HIS A 499 28.25 9.30 -2.20
C HIS A 499 27.55 9.65 -0.87
N GLU A 500 27.93 10.77 -0.20
CA GLU A 500 27.25 11.21 1.02
C GLU A 500 25.78 11.62 0.78
N LEU A 501 25.53 12.33 -0.31
CA LEU A 501 24.16 12.71 -0.70
C LEU A 501 23.36 11.47 -1.09
N ALA A 502 24.00 10.56 -1.83
CA ALA A 502 23.42 9.29 -2.23
C ALA A 502 22.99 8.48 -1.00
N ALA A 503 23.90 8.28 -0.03
CA ALA A 503 23.61 7.56 1.20
C ALA A 503 22.42 8.16 1.95
N ARG A 504 22.39 9.47 2.17
CA ARG A 504 21.26 10.14 2.85
C ARG A 504 19.93 9.95 2.13
N LEU A 505 19.89 10.02 0.79
CA LEU A 505 18.68 9.85 0.01
C LEU A 505 18.20 8.40 0.02
N LEU A 506 19.12 7.44 -0.07
CA LEU A 506 18.83 6.01 -0.07
C LEU A 506 18.44 5.51 1.33
N ASP A 507 19.07 6.02 2.38
CA ASP A 507 18.66 5.76 3.77
C ASP A 507 17.23 6.23 4.01
N ALA A 508 16.92 7.49 3.66
CA ALA A 508 15.58 8.03 3.80
C ALA A 508 14.54 7.24 2.98
N ALA A 509 14.92 6.74 1.80
CA ALA A 509 14.04 5.90 0.99
C ALA A 509 13.82 4.52 1.62
N THR A 510 14.88 3.90 2.17
CA THR A 510 14.80 2.60 2.86
C THR A 510 13.95 2.69 4.13
N GLU A 511 14.05 3.77 4.88
CA GLU A 511 13.21 4.03 6.07
C GLU A 511 11.72 4.14 5.75
N LEU A 512 11.35 4.47 4.50
CA LEU A 512 9.95 4.49 4.05
C LEU A 512 9.41 3.10 3.70
N LEU A 513 10.25 2.10 3.42
CA LEU A 513 9.81 0.79 2.95
C LEU A 513 8.77 0.11 3.87
N PRO A 514 8.87 0.14 5.20
CA PRO A 514 7.85 -0.45 6.07
C PRO A 514 6.47 0.21 5.97
N ALA A 515 6.42 1.46 5.45
CA ALA A 515 5.18 2.22 5.25
C ALA A 515 4.65 2.14 3.81
N VAL A 516 5.39 1.50 2.87
CA VAL A 516 4.96 1.36 1.47
C VAL A 516 3.73 0.48 1.34
N PRO A 517 3.67 -0.73 1.95
CA PRO A 517 2.45 -1.51 1.90
C PRO A 517 1.41 -0.88 2.81
N LEU A 518 0.25 -0.60 2.24
CA LEU A 518 -0.88 -0.14 3.01
C LEU A 518 -1.33 -1.24 3.96
N ARG A 519 -1.60 -0.84 5.20
CA ARG A 519 -2.06 -1.74 6.25
C ARG A 519 -3.37 -2.40 5.81
N GLY A 520 -3.48 -3.71 5.99
CA GLY A 520 -4.66 -4.47 5.60
C GLY A 520 -4.63 -5.08 4.19
N THR A 521 -3.60 -4.82 3.39
CA THR A 521 -3.45 -5.45 2.07
C THR A 521 -3.05 -6.93 2.18
N SER A 522 -3.43 -7.71 1.15
CA SER A 522 -3.04 -9.12 1.03
C SER A 522 -1.51 -9.26 0.90
N TRP A 523 -0.99 -10.47 1.11
CA TRP A 523 0.43 -10.76 0.86
C TRP A 523 0.84 -10.45 -0.58
N THR A 524 0.03 -10.85 -1.54
CA THR A 524 0.25 -10.61 -2.98
C THR A 524 0.28 -9.12 -3.31
N ASP A 525 -0.63 -8.34 -2.73
CA ASP A 525 -0.65 -6.88 -2.94
C ASP A 525 0.59 -6.20 -2.36
N ARG A 526 1.04 -6.65 -1.18
CA ARG A 526 2.28 -6.16 -0.56
C ARG A 526 3.51 -6.51 -1.39
N GLU A 527 3.59 -7.74 -1.90
CA GLU A 527 4.67 -8.15 -2.80
C GLU A 527 4.75 -7.26 -4.03
N ARG A 528 3.63 -6.97 -4.68
CA ARG A 528 3.60 -6.09 -5.84
C ARG A 528 4.13 -4.70 -5.51
N GLN A 529 3.69 -4.12 -4.38
CA GLN A 529 4.14 -2.81 -3.94
C GLN A 529 5.65 -2.78 -3.62
N PHE A 530 6.19 -3.85 -3.01
CA PHE A 530 7.62 -3.98 -2.79
C PHE A 530 8.40 -4.24 -4.08
N GLY A 531 7.84 -4.97 -5.04
CA GLY A 531 8.46 -5.21 -6.34
C GLY A 531 8.79 -3.91 -7.08
N GLU A 532 7.96 -2.86 -6.93
CA GLU A 532 8.23 -1.53 -7.48
C GLU A 532 9.47 -0.86 -6.87
N GLN A 533 9.85 -1.25 -5.65
CA GLN A 533 11.02 -0.72 -4.93
C GLN A 533 12.29 -1.53 -5.14
N GLY A 534 12.24 -2.56 -5.99
CA GLY A 534 13.36 -3.48 -6.20
C GLY A 534 14.69 -2.77 -6.51
N GLY A 535 15.77 -3.26 -5.90
CA GLY A 535 17.11 -2.72 -6.02
C GLY A 535 17.44 -1.52 -5.13
N LEU A 536 16.49 -0.98 -4.35
CA LEU A 536 16.77 0.12 -3.41
C LEU A 536 17.83 -0.28 -2.39
N VAL A 537 17.68 -1.45 -1.78
CA VAL A 537 18.58 -1.96 -0.75
C VAL A 537 20.00 -2.10 -1.29
N GLY A 538 20.15 -2.72 -2.46
CA GLY A 538 21.46 -2.88 -3.10
C GLY A 538 22.15 -1.55 -3.41
N GLN A 539 21.39 -0.50 -3.78
CA GLN A 539 21.95 0.84 -4.01
C GLN A 539 22.37 1.51 -2.69
N ALA A 540 21.58 1.35 -1.61
CA ALA A 540 21.92 1.89 -0.29
C ALA A 540 23.20 1.23 0.24
N VAL A 541 23.31 -0.09 0.15
CA VAL A 541 24.54 -0.83 0.51
C VAL A 541 25.74 -0.32 -0.29
N ALA A 542 25.61 -0.19 -1.62
CA ALA A 542 26.69 0.28 -2.47
C ALA A 542 27.14 1.73 -2.13
N ALA A 543 26.23 2.61 -1.77
CA ALA A 543 26.54 3.98 -1.38
C ALA A 543 27.38 4.02 -0.09
N HIS A 544 27.02 3.24 0.93
CA HIS A 544 27.78 3.14 2.18
C HIS A 544 29.12 2.42 1.99
N CYS A 545 29.18 1.39 1.14
CA CYS A 545 30.47 0.77 0.76
C CYS A 545 31.40 1.78 0.05
N ALA A 546 30.86 2.69 -0.76
CA ALA A 546 31.65 3.75 -1.38
C ALA A 546 32.22 4.75 -0.37
N LEU A 547 31.53 4.94 0.76
CA LEU A 547 32.00 5.76 1.89
C LEU A 547 32.96 5.01 2.84
N GLY A 548 33.21 3.71 2.61
CA GLY A 548 34.01 2.89 3.51
C GLY A 548 33.32 2.57 4.85
N ASP A 549 31.99 2.59 4.89
CA ASP A 549 31.17 2.29 6.07
C ASP A 549 30.41 0.95 5.92
N PRO A 550 31.07 -0.20 6.12
CA PRO A 550 30.43 -1.50 6.01
C PRO A 550 29.40 -1.78 7.12
N LEU A 551 29.54 -1.13 8.28
CA LEU A 551 28.57 -1.26 9.35
C LEU A 551 27.20 -0.68 8.94
N ARG A 552 27.20 0.56 8.43
CA ARG A 552 26.00 1.20 7.97
C ARG A 552 25.41 0.51 6.74
N ALA A 553 26.27 0.02 5.84
CA ALA A 553 25.85 -0.80 4.71
C ALA A 553 25.09 -2.06 5.16
N ALA A 554 25.61 -2.80 6.16
CA ALA A 554 24.94 -3.95 6.73
C ALA A 554 23.61 -3.59 7.43
N GLN A 555 23.56 -2.43 8.11
CA GLN A 555 22.31 -1.93 8.70
C GLN A 555 21.24 -1.67 7.65
N GLN A 556 21.59 -1.04 6.53
CA GLN A 556 20.66 -0.78 5.43
C GLN A 556 20.17 -2.07 4.76
N ALA A 557 21.05 -3.06 4.63
CA ALA A 557 20.67 -4.38 4.13
C ALA A 557 19.63 -5.05 5.06
N GLU A 558 19.84 -4.98 6.36
CA GLU A 558 18.94 -5.57 7.35
C GLU A 558 17.60 -4.84 7.43
N LEU A 559 17.60 -3.49 7.37
CA LEU A 559 16.41 -2.67 7.43
C LEU A 559 15.51 -2.88 6.21
N GLY A 560 16.11 -2.97 5.02
CA GLY A 560 15.37 -2.97 3.76
C GLY A 560 15.03 -4.36 3.20
N ARG A 561 15.50 -5.45 3.83
CA ARG A 561 15.27 -6.82 3.35
C ARG A 561 14.35 -7.61 4.27
N GLY A 562 13.55 -8.47 3.64
CA GLY A 562 12.67 -9.36 4.39
C GLY A 562 11.65 -8.63 5.26
N ILE A 563 11.14 -7.46 4.81
CA ILE A 563 10.17 -6.66 5.58
C ILE A 563 8.91 -7.48 5.86
N GLN A 564 8.45 -8.27 4.89
CA GLN A 564 7.32 -9.17 5.09
C GLN A 564 7.65 -10.25 6.12
N LEU A 565 8.86 -10.83 6.05
CA LEU A 565 9.34 -11.83 7.02
C LEU A 565 9.49 -11.21 8.41
N ALA A 566 10.02 -10.00 8.51
CA ALA A 566 10.12 -9.25 9.76
C ALA A 566 8.74 -9.00 10.39
N THR A 567 7.74 -8.66 9.58
CA THR A 567 6.35 -8.48 10.07
C THR A 567 5.79 -9.76 10.70
N VAL A 568 6.11 -10.93 10.15
CA VAL A 568 5.72 -12.22 10.72
C VAL A 568 6.50 -12.51 12.01
N LEU A 569 7.82 -12.25 12.04
CA LEU A 569 8.62 -12.40 13.25
C LEU A 569 8.15 -11.51 14.38
N ASP A 570 7.87 -10.23 14.11
CA ASP A 570 7.33 -9.29 15.10
C ASP A 570 5.98 -9.77 15.65
N ALA A 571 5.22 -10.43 14.79
CA ALA A 571 3.97 -11.04 15.20
C ALA A 571 4.13 -12.21 16.18
N HIS A 572 5.26 -12.92 16.20
CA HIS A 572 5.49 -14.11 17.05
C HIS A 572 6.40 -13.85 18.27
N GLY A 573 7.28 -12.85 18.21
CA GLY A 573 8.44 -12.74 19.11
C GLY A 573 8.24 -11.95 20.41
N ASP A 574 7.65 -10.77 20.36
CA ASP A 574 7.72 -9.80 21.48
C ASP A 574 6.56 -9.89 22.49
N LEU A 575 5.62 -10.81 22.30
CA LEU A 575 4.39 -10.84 23.14
C LEU A 575 4.60 -11.45 24.51
N ALA A 576 5.52 -12.41 24.65
CA ALA A 576 5.72 -13.09 25.94
C ALA A 576 6.26 -12.14 27.01
N ASP A 577 7.21 -11.28 26.66
CA ASP A 577 7.75 -10.28 27.56
C ASP A 577 6.73 -9.18 27.85
N LEU A 578 6.01 -8.74 26.81
CA LEU A 578 4.93 -7.77 26.93
C LEU A 578 3.81 -8.28 27.83
N GLU A 579 3.46 -9.57 27.71
CA GLU A 579 2.44 -10.22 28.57
C GLU A 579 2.85 -10.27 30.03
N ARG A 580 4.12 -10.47 30.29
CA ARG A 580 4.65 -10.53 31.65
C ARG A 580 4.68 -9.14 32.28
N GLU A 581 5.10 -8.11 31.57
CA GLU A 581 5.34 -6.77 32.10
C GLU A 581 4.15 -5.83 31.95
N LEU A 582 3.42 -5.92 30.82
CA LEU A 582 2.29 -5.04 30.48
C LEU A 582 1.05 -5.85 30.04
N PRO A 583 0.47 -6.68 30.91
CA PRO A 583 -0.56 -7.68 30.55
C PRO A 583 -1.85 -7.06 29.96
N LEU A 584 -2.19 -5.82 30.29
CA LEU A 584 -3.36 -5.13 29.74
C LEU A 584 -3.13 -4.68 28.30
N LEU A 585 -1.97 -4.07 28.03
CA LEU A 585 -1.58 -3.65 26.68
C LEU A 585 -1.35 -4.86 25.77
N ALA A 586 -0.73 -5.92 26.30
CA ALA A 586 -0.55 -7.18 25.55
C ALA A 586 -1.89 -7.80 25.12
N ARG A 587 -2.89 -7.83 26.01
CA ARG A 587 -4.25 -8.31 25.71
C ARG A 587 -4.94 -7.45 24.66
N ALA A 588 -4.88 -6.12 24.80
CA ALA A 588 -5.45 -5.19 23.85
C ALA A 588 -4.78 -5.32 22.47
N PHE A 589 -3.46 -5.41 22.43
CA PHE A 589 -2.67 -5.58 21.22
C PHE A 589 -2.97 -6.91 20.52
N ARG A 590 -3.04 -8.03 21.28
CA ARG A 590 -3.42 -9.35 20.75
C ARG A 590 -4.83 -9.34 20.16
N ARG A 591 -5.79 -8.72 20.85
CA ARG A 591 -7.17 -8.60 20.38
C ARG A 591 -7.24 -7.89 19.02
N VAL A 592 -6.64 -6.70 18.92
CA VAL A 592 -6.59 -5.94 17.66
C VAL A 592 -5.91 -6.74 16.54
N ARG A 593 -4.82 -7.47 16.85
CA ARG A 593 -4.18 -8.36 15.88
C ARG A 593 -5.08 -9.48 15.38
N THR A 594 -5.81 -10.12 16.29
CA THR A 594 -6.74 -11.20 15.95
C THR A 594 -7.89 -10.68 15.09
N GLU A 595 -8.42 -9.51 15.41
CA GLU A 595 -9.46 -8.84 14.63
C GLU A 595 -8.96 -8.42 13.24
N LEU A 596 -7.70 -7.91 13.13
CA LEU A 596 -7.05 -7.60 11.85
C LEU A 596 -6.83 -8.84 10.97
N ALA A 597 -6.63 -10.01 11.56
CA ALA A 597 -6.43 -11.26 10.83
C ALA A 597 -7.75 -11.87 10.32
N GLY A 598 -8.90 -11.53 10.92
CA GLY A 598 -10.16 -12.25 10.75
C GLY A 598 -11.23 -11.54 9.95
N SER A 599 -11.16 -10.22 9.68
CA SER A 599 -12.25 -9.50 9.01
C SER A 599 -11.76 -8.39 8.08
N PRO A 600 -12.27 -8.30 6.83
CA PRO A 600 -11.99 -7.18 5.94
C PRO A 600 -12.76 -5.89 6.29
N ALA A 601 -13.79 -5.97 7.13
CA ALA A 601 -14.56 -4.80 7.56
C ALA A 601 -13.85 -4.04 8.70
N ASN A 602 -13.81 -2.70 8.63
CA ASN A 602 -13.21 -1.80 9.63
C ASN A 602 -11.67 -1.89 9.79
N GLN A 603 -10.95 -2.37 8.81
CA GLN A 603 -9.49 -2.52 8.90
C GLN A 603 -8.76 -1.21 9.21
N THR A 604 -9.20 -0.08 8.68
CA THR A 604 -8.56 1.23 8.94
C THR A 604 -8.62 1.61 10.42
N VAL A 605 -9.79 1.48 11.06
CA VAL A 605 -9.97 1.78 12.49
C VAL A 605 -9.13 0.83 13.34
N LEU A 606 -9.06 -0.45 12.97
CA LEU A 606 -8.24 -1.45 13.66
C LEU A 606 -6.74 -1.16 13.53
N TRP A 607 -6.29 -0.68 12.36
CA TRP A 607 -4.91 -0.30 12.15
C TRP A 607 -4.52 1.00 12.86
N ASP A 608 -5.41 1.97 12.94
CA ASP A 608 -5.19 3.18 13.75
C ASP A 608 -5.06 2.79 15.23
N ARG A 609 -5.97 1.93 15.70
CA ARG A 609 -5.89 1.39 17.07
C ARG A 609 -4.63 0.58 17.33
N TYR A 610 -4.17 -0.22 16.35
CA TYR A 610 -2.89 -0.91 16.39
C TYR A 610 -1.73 0.08 16.53
N GLY A 611 -1.73 1.15 15.71
CA GLY A 611 -0.71 2.21 15.77
C GLY A 611 -0.66 2.91 17.13
N GLU A 612 -1.82 3.25 17.70
CA GLU A 612 -1.93 3.83 19.04
C GLU A 612 -1.38 2.90 20.12
N LEU A 613 -1.73 1.61 20.08
CA LEU A 613 -1.23 0.62 21.03
C LEU A 613 0.28 0.44 20.94
N VAL A 614 0.83 0.39 19.71
CA VAL A 614 2.30 0.36 19.52
C VAL A 614 2.96 1.61 20.10
N ALA A 615 2.38 2.78 19.91
CA ALA A 615 2.90 4.03 20.48
C ALA A 615 2.86 3.97 22.03
N GLN A 616 1.74 3.55 22.62
CA GLN A 616 1.61 3.39 24.07
C GLN A 616 2.61 2.38 24.64
N ILE A 617 2.82 1.24 23.96
CA ILE A 617 3.81 0.25 24.40
C ILE A 617 5.22 0.85 24.38
N ARG A 618 5.57 1.64 23.35
CA ARG A 618 6.88 2.29 23.22
C ARG A 618 7.14 3.40 24.23
N GLU A 619 6.13 3.95 24.90
CA GLU A 619 6.29 4.90 26.00
C GLU A 619 6.97 4.25 27.22
N HIS A 620 6.88 2.94 27.35
CA HIS A 620 7.57 2.20 28.40
C HIS A 620 9.03 1.93 28.01
N SER A 621 9.96 2.29 28.87
CA SER A 621 11.41 2.24 28.58
C SER A 621 11.89 0.84 28.17
N ALA A 622 11.35 -0.22 28.78
CA ALA A 622 11.66 -1.60 28.43
C ALA A 622 11.21 -1.97 27.01
N PHE A 623 10.20 -1.28 26.46
CA PHE A 623 9.60 -1.53 25.15
C PHE A 623 9.76 -0.36 24.18
N ALA A 624 10.67 0.57 24.46
CA ALA A 624 10.90 1.75 23.59
C ALA A 624 11.21 1.40 22.13
N ARG A 625 11.65 0.18 21.88
CA ARG A 625 11.95 -0.36 20.54
C ARG A 625 10.99 -1.46 20.07
N PHE A 626 9.85 -1.61 20.74
CA PHE A 626 8.85 -2.62 20.36
C PHE A 626 8.50 -2.53 18.88
N LEU A 627 8.62 -3.64 18.15
CA LEU A 627 8.42 -3.73 16.69
C LEU A 627 9.31 -2.80 15.86
N MET A 628 10.48 -2.40 16.37
CA MET A 628 11.53 -1.76 15.56
C MET A 628 12.59 -2.79 15.16
N ALA A 629 13.24 -2.54 14.03
CA ALA A 629 14.36 -3.38 13.61
C ALA A 629 15.46 -3.39 14.69
N PRO A 630 15.98 -4.56 15.09
CA PRO A 630 17.10 -4.67 16.02
C PRO A 630 18.34 -3.94 15.49
N ARG A 631 19.24 -3.54 16.37
CA ARG A 631 20.52 -2.96 15.96
C ARG A 631 21.44 -4.05 15.39
N ILE A 632 22.29 -3.67 14.46
CA ILE A 632 23.21 -4.62 13.85
C ILE A 632 24.18 -5.21 14.88
N GLU A 633 24.54 -4.46 15.92
CA GLU A 633 25.39 -4.90 17.02
C GLU A 633 24.73 -6.03 17.84
N GLU A 634 23.41 -6.04 17.91
CA GLU A 634 22.62 -7.09 18.54
C GLU A 634 22.55 -8.32 17.63
N LEU A 635 22.30 -8.08 16.34
CA LEU A 635 22.12 -9.14 15.36
C LEU A 635 23.39 -9.87 14.98
N ARG A 636 24.56 -9.23 15.00
CA ARG A 636 25.81 -9.87 14.62
C ARG A 636 26.21 -11.05 15.53
N ARG A 637 25.67 -11.11 16.75
CA ARG A 637 25.84 -12.31 17.61
C ARG A 637 25.34 -13.58 16.92
N ALA A 638 24.41 -13.46 15.98
CA ALA A 638 23.98 -14.58 15.16
C ALA A 638 25.10 -15.20 14.30
N ALA A 639 26.18 -14.46 14.04
CA ALA A 639 27.36 -14.98 13.35
C ALA A 639 28.34 -15.78 14.28
N ALA A 640 27.96 -16.07 15.53
CA ALA A 640 28.81 -16.84 16.43
C ALA A 640 29.21 -18.18 15.80
N GLY A 641 30.50 -18.51 15.89
CA GLY A 641 31.08 -19.73 15.33
C GLY A 641 31.35 -19.68 13.81
N GLY A 642 31.29 -18.49 13.19
CA GLY A 642 31.64 -18.33 11.75
C GLY A 642 31.52 -16.90 11.31
N THR A 643 31.29 -16.69 10.01
CA THR A 643 31.15 -15.37 9.39
C THR A 643 29.94 -15.31 8.48
N VAL A 644 29.11 -14.25 8.62
CA VAL A 644 28.08 -13.91 7.63
C VAL A 644 28.74 -13.10 6.51
N VAL A 645 28.56 -13.53 5.29
CA VAL A 645 29.10 -12.90 4.08
C VAL A 645 27.94 -12.28 3.31
N LEU A 646 27.73 -10.98 3.50
CA LEU A 646 26.78 -10.21 2.72
C LEU A 646 27.44 -9.89 1.37
N VAL A 647 26.78 -10.25 0.27
CA VAL A 647 27.28 -10.01 -1.09
C VAL A 647 26.29 -9.12 -1.85
N ASN A 648 26.80 -8.01 -2.39
CA ASN A 648 25.99 -7.03 -3.12
C ASN A 648 26.58 -6.69 -4.49
N SER A 649 25.73 -6.58 -5.51
CA SER A 649 26.10 -6.10 -6.84
C SER A 649 25.30 -4.83 -7.17
N GLY A 650 25.79 -3.67 -6.72
CA GLY A 650 25.24 -2.37 -7.09
C GLY A 650 25.62 -1.97 -8.52
N ARG A 651 24.97 -0.94 -9.07
CA ARG A 651 25.22 -0.44 -10.43
C ARG A 651 26.64 0.07 -10.64
N GLN A 652 27.24 0.70 -9.62
CA GLN A 652 28.53 1.38 -9.69
C GLN A 652 29.66 0.54 -9.11
N ARG A 653 29.34 -0.37 -8.19
CA ARG A 653 30.29 -1.22 -7.51
C ARG A 653 29.63 -2.47 -6.96
N ALA A 654 30.41 -3.49 -6.79
CA ALA A 654 30.02 -4.70 -6.10
C ALA A 654 30.98 -4.95 -4.92
N ASP A 655 30.44 -5.46 -3.83
CA ASP A 655 31.16 -5.65 -2.57
C ASP A 655 30.68 -6.90 -1.83
N ALA A 656 31.58 -7.49 -1.06
CA ALA A 656 31.24 -8.39 0.02
C ALA A 656 31.53 -7.70 1.38
N ILE A 657 30.67 -7.94 2.36
CA ILE A 657 30.86 -7.46 3.73
C ILE A 657 30.92 -8.69 4.64
N LEU A 658 32.01 -8.86 5.33
CA LEU A 658 32.24 -9.96 6.25
C LEU A 658 31.84 -9.51 7.66
N ILE A 659 30.82 -10.16 8.22
CA ILE A 659 30.24 -9.83 9.52
C ILE A 659 30.49 -11.02 10.45
N SER A 660 31.34 -10.83 11.45
CA SER A 660 31.59 -11.80 12.52
C SER A 660 30.90 -11.36 13.82
N ALA A 661 30.79 -12.26 14.78
CA ALA A 661 30.17 -11.96 16.09
C ALA A 661 30.90 -10.83 16.83
N HIS A 662 32.20 -10.71 16.62
CA HIS A 662 33.06 -9.72 17.25
C HIS A 662 33.86 -8.92 16.23
N GLY A 663 34.26 -7.71 16.58
CA GLY A 663 35.00 -6.80 15.70
C GLY A 663 34.09 -6.07 14.71
N ASP A 664 34.67 -5.18 13.92
CA ASP A 664 33.93 -4.40 12.92
C ASP A 664 33.77 -5.21 11.62
N PRO A 665 32.64 -5.02 10.91
CA PRO A 665 32.46 -5.63 9.60
C PRO A 665 33.59 -5.22 8.64
N ARG A 666 34.08 -6.17 7.84
CA ARG A 666 35.17 -5.91 6.85
C ARG A 666 34.59 -5.83 5.44
N LEU A 667 35.01 -4.82 4.70
CA LEU A 667 34.68 -4.62 3.30
C LEU A 667 35.66 -5.34 2.39
N VAL A 668 35.14 -6.11 1.43
CA VAL A 668 35.90 -6.77 0.37
C VAL A 668 35.35 -6.30 -0.97
N PRO A 669 36.06 -5.44 -1.71
CA PRO A 669 35.62 -5.01 -3.03
C PRO A 669 35.64 -6.17 -4.02
N LEU A 670 34.56 -6.33 -4.82
CA LEU A 670 34.43 -7.34 -5.86
C LEU A 670 34.60 -6.66 -7.24
N THR A 671 35.84 -6.30 -7.58
CA THR A 671 36.16 -5.43 -8.73
C THR A 671 35.79 -6.02 -10.07
N GLU A 672 35.79 -7.35 -10.18
CA GLU A 672 35.47 -8.09 -11.40
C GLU A 672 33.97 -8.43 -11.54
N LEU A 673 33.15 -8.06 -10.55
CA LEU A 673 31.73 -8.32 -10.57
C LEU A 673 30.96 -7.06 -10.99
N SER A 674 30.14 -7.14 -12.03
CA SER A 674 29.22 -6.07 -12.41
C SER A 674 27.75 -6.49 -12.30
N ALA A 675 26.87 -5.52 -12.05
CA ALA A 675 25.42 -5.77 -12.04
C ALA A 675 24.90 -6.25 -13.40
N ASN A 676 25.53 -5.85 -14.50
CA ASN A 676 25.17 -6.29 -15.84
C ASN A 676 25.53 -7.78 -16.06
N ASP A 677 26.70 -8.21 -15.57
CA ASP A 677 27.11 -9.63 -15.68
C ASP A 677 26.18 -10.49 -14.82
N VAL A 678 25.85 -10.02 -13.61
CA VAL A 678 24.88 -10.73 -12.74
C VAL A 678 23.53 -10.88 -13.45
N MET A 679 23.03 -9.84 -14.12
CA MET A 679 21.78 -9.90 -14.89
C MET A 679 21.90 -10.89 -16.07
N ALA A 680 22.98 -10.80 -16.84
CA ALA A 680 23.22 -11.67 -17.99
C ALA A 680 23.33 -13.16 -17.60
N GLN A 681 23.92 -13.45 -16.43
CA GLN A 681 24.01 -14.80 -15.89
C GLN A 681 22.72 -15.30 -15.24
N ALA A 682 21.89 -14.38 -14.68
CA ALA A 682 20.62 -14.72 -14.03
C ALA A 682 19.53 -15.06 -15.05
N GLU A 683 19.46 -14.33 -16.17
CA GLU A 683 18.40 -14.49 -17.18
C GLU A 683 18.29 -15.92 -17.72
N PRO A 684 19.39 -16.63 -18.10
CA PRO A 684 19.30 -18.03 -18.52
C PRO A 684 18.86 -18.97 -17.38
N MET A 685 19.21 -18.68 -16.14
CA MET A 685 18.77 -19.52 -15.00
C MET A 685 17.27 -19.45 -14.77
N VAL A 686 16.70 -18.27 -14.93
CA VAL A 686 15.23 -18.05 -14.82
C VAL A 686 14.50 -18.70 -15.98
N ASN A 687 15.02 -18.57 -17.20
CA ASN A 687 14.40 -19.10 -18.41
C ASN A 687 14.61 -20.62 -18.61
N ALA A 688 15.69 -21.18 -18.06
CA ALA A 688 16.03 -22.60 -18.21
C ALA A 688 15.32 -23.53 -17.20
N GLY A 689 14.49 -23.01 -16.32
CA GLY A 689 13.87 -23.75 -15.19
C GLY A 689 13.12 -25.04 -15.52
N HIS A 690 13.05 -25.48 -16.78
CA HIS A 690 12.32 -26.68 -17.21
C HIS A 690 13.09 -27.58 -18.21
N THR A 691 14.29 -27.19 -18.60
CA THR A 691 15.06 -28.02 -19.55
C THR A 691 16.45 -28.29 -19.01
N GLY A 692 16.71 -29.50 -18.57
CA GLY A 692 18.04 -30.01 -18.17
C GLY A 692 19.09 -29.89 -19.29
N ARG A 693 19.32 -28.67 -19.78
CA ARG A 693 20.32 -28.36 -20.80
C ARG A 693 21.48 -27.66 -20.15
N GLY A 694 22.62 -28.35 -20.09
CA GLY A 694 23.91 -27.74 -20.18
C GLY A 694 24.81 -27.80 -18.96
N ASP A 695 25.35 -28.98 -18.75
CA ASP A 695 26.40 -29.24 -17.77
C ASP A 695 27.53 -28.20 -17.89
N ARG A 696 27.90 -27.83 -19.13
CA ARG A 696 28.97 -26.89 -19.42
C ARG A 696 28.61 -25.44 -19.03
N ALA A 697 27.40 -25.00 -19.29
CA ALA A 697 26.95 -23.65 -18.92
C ALA A 697 26.87 -23.45 -17.40
N MET A 698 26.54 -24.50 -16.64
CA MET A 698 26.59 -24.45 -15.18
C MET A 698 28.05 -24.46 -14.68
N ALA A 699 28.93 -25.25 -15.26
CA ALA A 699 30.34 -25.26 -14.89
C ALA A 699 31.03 -23.91 -15.16
N ASP A 700 30.77 -23.31 -16.32
CA ASP A 700 31.25 -21.96 -16.65
C ASP A 700 30.74 -20.90 -15.66
N ARG A 701 29.50 -21.01 -15.24
CA ARG A 701 28.88 -20.13 -14.23
C ARG A 701 29.47 -20.31 -12.85
N LEU A 702 29.75 -21.53 -12.42
CA LEU A 702 30.45 -21.79 -11.16
C LEU A 702 31.87 -21.24 -11.16
N ALA A 703 32.58 -21.33 -12.30
CA ALA A 703 33.90 -20.74 -12.48
C ALA A 703 33.83 -19.19 -12.40
N TRP A 704 32.85 -18.58 -13.08
CA TRP A 704 32.61 -17.15 -12.99
C TRP A 704 32.32 -16.69 -11.56
N LEU A 705 31.44 -17.40 -10.82
CA LEU A 705 31.14 -17.08 -9.40
C LEU A 705 32.39 -17.19 -8.52
N TRP A 706 33.23 -18.18 -8.80
CA TRP A 706 34.49 -18.32 -8.08
C TRP A 706 35.39 -17.11 -8.30
N ASP A 707 35.63 -16.76 -9.56
CA ASP A 707 36.55 -15.68 -9.91
C ASP A 707 36.09 -14.32 -9.41
N THR A 708 34.79 -14.04 -9.57
CA THR A 708 34.25 -12.70 -9.31
C THR A 708 33.76 -12.48 -7.88
N VAL A 709 33.42 -13.54 -7.14
CA VAL A 709 32.85 -13.42 -5.80
C VAL A 709 33.62 -14.22 -4.75
N VAL A 710 33.77 -15.54 -4.95
CA VAL A 710 34.13 -16.40 -3.84
C VAL A 710 35.63 -16.39 -3.59
N ALA A 711 36.48 -16.32 -4.61
CA ALA A 711 37.93 -16.23 -4.45
C ALA A 711 38.36 -14.94 -3.72
N PRO A 712 37.88 -13.73 -4.09
CA PRO A 712 38.14 -12.51 -3.31
C PRO A 712 37.68 -12.61 -1.86
N VAL A 713 36.53 -13.24 -1.61
CA VAL A 713 36.05 -13.49 -0.24
C VAL A 713 36.98 -14.45 0.49
N ARG A 714 37.44 -15.56 -0.14
CA ARG A 714 38.34 -16.53 0.49
C ARG A 714 39.68 -15.90 0.87
N GLU A 715 40.21 -15.04 0.02
CA GLU A 715 41.44 -14.30 0.30
C GLU A 715 41.34 -13.42 1.55
N ALA A 716 40.17 -13.02 1.92
CA ALA A 716 39.91 -12.23 3.14
C ALA A 716 39.86 -13.07 4.42
N PHE A 717 39.82 -14.40 4.34
CA PHE A 717 39.89 -15.29 5.49
C PHE A 717 41.35 -15.66 5.78
N PRO A 718 41.64 -15.97 7.06
CA PRO A 718 42.98 -16.47 7.38
C PRO A 718 43.24 -17.80 6.67
N PRO A 719 44.51 -18.12 6.35
CA PRO A 719 44.86 -19.46 5.85
C PRO A 719 44.56 -20.52 6.90
N GLY A 720 43.94 -21.62 6.50
CA GLY A 720 43.60 -22.76 7.35
C GLY A 720 43.34 -24.01 6.53
N ASP A 721 43.55 -25.18 7.13
CA ASP A 721 43.35 -26.49 6.48
C ASP A 721 41.88 -26.96 6.56
N ASP A 722 41.14 -26.53 7.59
CA ASP A 722 39.73 -26.86 7.77
C ASP A 722 38.82 -25.82 7.09
N PRO A 723 37.70 -26.23 6.50
CA PRO A 723 36.76 -25.31 5.90
C PRO A 723 36.11 -24.34 6.93
N ASP A 724 36.14 -23.03 6.63
CA ASP A 724 35.54 -22.03 7.47
C ASP A 724 33.99 -22.08 7.44
N ARG A 725 33.36 -21.79 8.55
CA ARG A 725 31.87 -21.72 8.65
C ARG A 725 31.39 -20.39 8.10
N VAL A 726 30.54 -20.40 7.04
CA VAL A 726 29.99 -19.18 6.45
C VAL A 726 28.47 -19.24 6.25
N TRP A 727 27.81 -18.08 6.40
CA TRP A 727 26.43 -17.84 6.01
C TRP A 727 26.40 -16.81 4.89
N TRP A 728 26.03 -17.26 3.70
CA TRP A 728 25.84 -16.36 2.57
C TRP A 728 24.56 -15.55 2.73
N LEU A 729 24.68 -14.22 2.59
CA LEU A 729 23.58 -13.27 2.58
C LEU A 729 23.64 -12.48 1.25
N PRO A 730 23.23 -13.10 0.12
CA PRO A 730 23.29 -12.47 -1.18
C PRO A 730 22.14 -11.47 -1.34
N ILE A 731 22.44 -10.24 -1.82
CA ILE A 731 21.47 -9.20 -2.13
C ILE A 731 21.09 -9.27 -3.60
N GLY A 732 19.80 -9.01 -3.88
CA GLY A 732 19.29 -8.96 -5.24
C GLY A 732 19.44 -10.30 -5.98
N LEU A 733 19.73 -10.23 -7.27
CA LEU A 733 19.85 -11.39 -8.15
C LEU A 733 20.95 -12.39 -7.74
N LEU A 734 21.92 -11.98 -6.94
CA LEU A 734 22.94 -12.90 -6.42
C LEU A 734 22.36 -14.05 -5.61
N GLY A 735 21.15 -13.88 -5.07
CA GLY A 735 20.43 -14.94 -4.37
C GLY A 735 19.99 -16.13 -5.23
N LEU A 736 20.05 -16.01 -6.55
CA LEU A 736 19.75 -17.10 -7.49
C LEU A 736 20.92 -18.06 -7.65
N PHE A 737 22.14 -17.67 -7.27
CA PHE A 737 23.35 -18.41 -7.60
C PHE A 737 23.85 -19.29 -6.46
N PRO A 738 24.40 -20.46 -6.80
CA PRO A 738 24.96 -21.42 -5.84
C PRO A 738 26.39 -21.02 -5.40
N LEU A 739 26.50 -19.96 -4.59
CA LEU A 739 27.81 -19.48 -4.09
C LEU A 739 28.60 -20.55 -3.38
N HIS A 740 27.93 -21.48 -2.67
CA HIS A 740 28.53 -22.60 -1.95
C HIS A 740 29.22 -23.61 -2.88
N ALA A 741 28.85 -23.62 -4.16
CA ALA A 741 29.37 -24.58 -5.14
C ALA A 741 30.34 -23.97 -6.15
N ALA A 742 30.64 -22.66 -6.00
CA ALA A 742 31.51 -21.93 -6.90
C ALA A 742 32.90 -22.58 -6.95
N GLY A 743 33.46 -22.72 -8.17
CA GLY A 743 34.77 -23.37 -8.37
C GLY A 743 34.98 -23.76 -9.81
N ARG A 744 36.22 -24.16 -10.12
CA ARG A 744 36.60 -24.64 -11.43
C ARG A 744 36.73 -26.17 -11.42
N PRO A 745 36.36 -26.87 -12.48
CA PRO A 745 36.52 -28.32 -12.54
C PRO A 745 37.96 -28.76 -12.23
N GLY A 746 38.08 -29.72 -11.31
CA GLY A 746 39.39 -30.25 -10.90
C GLY A 746 40.24 -29.34 -10.01
N CYS A 747 39.75 -28.17 -9.61
CA CYS A 747 40.44 -27.26 -8.69
C CYS A 747 39.68 -27.16 -7.36
N PRO A 748 40.36 -26.82 -6.24
CA PRO A 748 39.68 -26.46 -5.01
C PRO A 748 38.74 -25.27 -5.24
N GLY A 749 37.54 -25.33 -4.62
CA GLY A 749 36.51 -24.32 -4.77
C GLY A 749 35.84 -23.97 -3.44
N ALA A 750 34.66 -23.36 -3.51
CA ALA A 750 33.90 -22.96 -2.33
C ALA A 750 33.61 -24.12 -1.36
N LEU A 751 33.32 -25.31 -1.88
CA LEU A 751 33.10 -26.53 -1.07
C LEU A 751 34.35 -27.00 -0.33
N ASP A 752 35.52 -26.68 -0.82
CA ASP A 752 36.77 -27.05 -0.17
C ASP A 752 37.20 -25.99 0.87
N ALA A 753 36.70 -24.75 0.72
CA ALA A 753 37.05 -23.63 1.56
C ALA A 753 36.04 -23.36 2.68
N PHE A 754 34.76 -23.72 2.47
CA PHE A 754 33.67 -23.29 3.34
C PHE A 754 32.63 -24.37 3.62
N VAL A 755 32.21 -24.50 4.88
CA VAL A 755 30.93 -25.10 5.25
C VAL A 755 29.85 -24.02 5.13
N SER A 756 29.10 -24.07 4.06
CA SER A 756 28.17 -22.99 3.67
C SER A 756 26.75 -23.19 4.14
N SER A 757 26.12 -22.11 4.58
CA SER A 757 24.67 -21.99 4.72
C SER A 757 24.21 -20.67 4.10
N TYR A 758 22.90 -20.49 3.99
CA TYR A 758 22.28 -19.26 3.51
C TYR A 758 21.39 -18.66 4.59
N THR A 759 21.32 -17.33 4.63
CA THR A 759 20.36 -16.64 5.47
C THR A 759 19.76 -15.45 4.70
N PRO A 760 18.44 -15.23 4.80
CA PRO A 760 17.81 -14.07 4.18
C PRO A 760 18.20 -12.76 4.87
N THR A 761 18.31 -12.77 6.22
CA THR A 761 18.68 -11.63 7.07
C THR A 761 19.42 -12.14 8.32
N LEU A 762 20.18 -11.27 8.98
CA LEU A 762 20.77 -11.56 10.30
C LEU A 762 19.70 -11.82 11.35
N ARG A 763 18.58 -11.12 11.27
CA ARG A 763 17.45 -11.26 12.19
C ARG A 763 16.84 -12.65 12.17
N ILE A 764 16.66 -13.24 11.00
CA ILE A 764 16.17 -14.61 10.87
C ILE A 764 17.22 -15.61 11.42
N LEU A 765 18.49 -15.40 11.11
CA LEU A 765 19.55 -16.24 11.67
C LEU A 765 19.59 -16.17 13.20
N ALA A 766 19.45 -14.97 13.79
CA ALA A 766 19.34 -14.79 15.23
C ALA A 766 18.12 -15.53 15.78
N HIS A 767 16.95 -15.32 15.18
CA HIS A 767 15.71 -15.94 15.58
C HIS A 767 15.81 -17.47 15.64
N VAL A 768 16.34 -18.11 14.59
CA VAL A 768 16.44 -19.59 14.59
C VAL A 768 17.52 -20.10 15.52
N ARG A 769 18.57 -19.32 15.82
CA ARG A 769 19.58 -19.66 16.83
C ARG A 769 19.05 -19.63 18.26
N ASP A 770 18.24 -18.63 18.59
CA ASP A 770 17.68 -18.46 19.93
C ASP A 770 16.65 -19.54 20.28
N ARG A 771 16.19 -20.31 19.31
CA ARG A 771 15.28 -21.41 19.56
C ARG A 771 15.99 -22.59 20.22
N PRO A 772 15.36 -23.24 21.20
CA PRO A 772 15.99 -24.35 21.91
C PRO A 772 16.23 -25.54 20.98
N ALA A 773 17.40 -26.14 21.09
CA ALA A 773 17.68 -27.42 20.47
C ALA A 773 16.98 -28.53 21.25
N THR A 774 16.26 -29.43 20.57
CA THR A 774 15.69 -30.63 21.19
C THR A 774 16.31 -31.87 20.58
N ALA A 775 16.75 -32.79 21.46
CA ALA A 775 17.29 -34.06 21.03
C ALA A 775 16.19 -35.03 20.59
N THR A 776 14.93 -34.78 20.94
CA THR A 776 13.83 -35.68 20.61
C THR A 776 13.48 -35.60 19.13
N ARG A 777 13.69 -36.69 18.39
CA ARG A 777 13.32 -36.79 17.00
C ARG A 777 11.88 -37.33 16.87
N ARG A 778 10.94 -36.50 16.43
CA ARG A 778 9.60 -36.86 15.99
C ARG A 778 9.52 -36.56 14.49
N GLN A 779 9.81 -37.60 13.67
CA GLN A 779 9.90 -37.48 12.23
C GLN A 779 8.50 -37.50 11.61
N LEU A 780 8.18 -36.50 10.79
CA LEU A 780 7.08 -36.52 9.81
C LEU A 780 7.66 -36.75 8.42
N THR A 781 7.09 -37.64 7.66
CA THR A 781 7.42 -37.83 6.25
C THR A 781 6.17 -37.59 5.41
N VAL A 782 6.27 -36.71 4.43
CA VAL A 782 5.21 -36.37 3.48
C VAL A 782 5.72 -36.67 2.08
N ALA A 783 5.07 -37.60 1.36
CA ALA A 783 5.51 -37.99 0.02
C ALA A 783 4.33 -38.14 -0.94
N LEU A 784 4.40 -37.46 -2.08
CA LEU A 784 3.42 -37.55 -3.16
C LEU A 784 4.12 -37.94 -4.47
N ALA A 785 3.90 -39.18 -4.90
CA ALA A 785 4.39 -39.68 -6.18
C ALA A 785 3.60 -39.15 -7.37
N ASN A 786 2.32 -38.85 -7.15
CA ASN A 786 1.41 -38.40 -8.21
C ASN A 786 0.61 -37.19 -7.73
N THR A 787 0.76 -36.09 -8.46
CA THR A 787 0.00 -34.85 -8.25
C THR A 787 -0.73 -34.51 -9.55
N ALA A 788 -2.01 -34.18 -9.48
CA ALA A 788 -2.81 -33.88 -10.67
C ALA A 788 -2.18 -32.75 -11.52
N GLY A 789 -2.03 -32.99 -12.82
CA GLY A 789 -1.48 -32.03 -13.77
C GLY A 789 0.06 -31.88 -13.73
N LEU A 790 0.78 -32.61 -12.87
CA LEU A 790 2.24 -32.57 -12.76
C LEU A 790 2.87 -33.94 -13.10
N PRO A 791 4.17 -33.97 -13.49
CA PRO A 791 4.88 -35.21 -13.74
C PRO A 791 4.92 -36.15 -12.52
N SER A 792 4.99 -37.46 -12.74
CA SER A 792 5.14 -38.41 -11.63
C SER A 792 6.53 -38.33 -10.99
N LEU A 793 6.58 -38.52 -9.66
CA LEU A 793 7.80 -38.54 -8.82
C LEU A 793 7.96 -39.88 -8.11
N PRO A 794 8.36 -40.96 -8.82
CA PRO A 794 8.58 -42.28 -8.21
C PRO A 794 9.69 -42.26 -7.14
N GLY A 795 10.66 -41.36 -7.23
CA GLY A 795 11.72 -41.15 -6.22
C GLY A 795 11.17 -40.71 -4.88
N ALA A 796 10.09 -39.89 -4.85
CA ALA A 796 9.45 -39.48 -3.63
C ALA A 796 8.98 -40.66 -2.77
N PHE A 797 8.42 -41.70 -3.41
CA PHE A 797 8.03 -42.91 -2.71
C PHE A 797 9.24 -43.70 -2.18
N THR A 798 10.37 -43.72 -2.93
CA THR A 798 11.62 -44.33 -2.50
C THR A 798 12.18 -43.63 -1.26
N GLU A 799 12.16 -42.29 -1.22
CA GLU A 799 12.59 -41.51 -0.06
C GLU A 799 11.73 -41.85 1.18
N ALA A 800 10.40 -41.85 1.02
CA ALA A 800 9.49 -42.17 2.12
C ALA A 800 9.72 -43.58 2.65
N LEU A 801 9.92 -44.56 1.77
CA LEU A 801 10.18 -45.95 2.15
C LEU A 801 11.50 -46.11 2.89
N ASP A 802 12.56 -45.44 2.46
CA ASP A 802 13.86 -45.47 3.14
C ASP A 802 13.75 -44.85 4.53
N LEU A 803 13.04 -43.73 4.69
CA LEU A 803 12.82 -43.09 5.98
C LEU A 803 11.92 -43.93 6.90
N HIS A 804 10.88 -44.57 6.36
CA HIS A 804 10.02 -45.46 7.09
C HIS A 804 10.77 -46.72 7.60
N ARG A 805 11.67 -47.30 6.79
CA ARG A 805 12.50 -48.44 7.23
C ARG A 805 13.43 -48.04 8.39
N ARG A 806 13.93 -46.80 8.40
CA ARG A 806 14.81 -46.28 9.49
C ARG A 806 13.99 -45.93 10.74
N HIS A 807 12.72 -45.55 10.55
CA HIS A 807 11.85 -45.01 11.61
C HIS A 807 10.40 -45.52 11.44
N PRO A 808 10.13 -46.83 11.64
CA PRO A 808 8.83 -47.45 11.31
C PRO A 808 7.66 -46.91 12.14
N ASP A 809 7.89 -46.43 13.34
CA ASP A 809 6.85 -45.95 14.26
C ASP A 809 6.52 -44.44 14.05
N ARG A 810 6.97 -43.80 12.96
CA ARG A 810 6.80 -42.38 12.73
C ARG A 810 5.72 -42.09 11.68
N PRO A 811 4.95 -40.97 11.85
CA PRO A 811 3.89 -40.65 10.90
C PRO A 811 4.43 -40.45 9.48
N THR A 812 3.79 -41.11 8.53
CA THR A 812 4.07 -40.99 7.12
C THR A 812 2.74 -40.72 6.40
N LEU A 813 2.66 -39.57 5.72
CA LEU A 813 1.51 -39.16 4.92
C LEU A 813 1.86 -39.36 3.46
N LEU A 814 1.14 -40.26 2.79
CA LEU A 814 1.37 -40.63 1.40
C LEU A 814 0.22 -40.25 0.49
N ASN A 815 0.53 -39.71 -0.67
CA ASN A 815 -0.44 -39.43 -1.72
C ASN A 815 -1.73 -38.77 -1.17
N GLN A 816 -2.88 -39.51 -1.19
CA GLN A 816 -4.18 -38.98 -0.79
C GLN A 816 -4.28 -38.57 0.69
N ASP A 817 -3.48 -39.18 1.57
CA ASP A 817 -3.47 -38.84 2.99
C ASP A 817 -2.71 -37.50 3.28
N ALA A 818 -1.90 -37.06 2.34
CA ALA A 818 -1.13 -35.83 2.46
C ALA A 818 -1.97 -34.59 2.05
N THR A 819 -3.04 -34.33 2.79
CA THR A 819 -3.87 -33.11 2.64
C THR A 819 -3.25 -31.94 3.37
N THR A 820 -3.61 -30.73 2.97
CA THR A 820 -3.11 -29.48 3.58
C THR A 820 -3.38 -29.45 5.09
N SER A 821 -4.57 -29.84 5.51
CA SER A 821 -4.96 -29.89 6.92
C SER A 821 -4.24 -31.01 7.69
N ALA A 822 -4.08 -32.21 7.10
CA ALA A 822 -3.38 -33.32 7.74
C ALA A 822 -1.90 -33.00 7.95
N VAL A 823 -1.24 -32.39 6.94
CA VAL A 823 0.15 -31.98 7.01
C VAL A 823 0.32 -30.88 8.05
N ALA A 824 -0.52 -29.83 8.06
CA ALA A 824 -0.45 -28.76 9.06
C ALA A 824 -0.62 -29.28 10.50
N ASN A 825 -1.57 -30.19 10.71
CA ASN A 825 -1.80 -30.84 12.01
C ASN A 825 -0.59 -31.68 12.45
N ALA A 826 -0.04 -32.50 11.54
CA ALA A 826 1.11 -33.33 11.84
C ALA A 826 2.38 -32.52 12.16
N LEU A 827 2.58 -31.40 11.47
CA LEU A 827 3.68 -30.46 11.73
C LEU A 827 3.64 -29.90 13.15
N SER A 828 2.47 -29.69 13.75
CA SER A 828 2.35 -29.12 15.11
C SER A 828 3.04 -29.97 16.19
N THR A 829 3.24 -31.26 15.95
CA THR A 829 3.87 -32.20 16.87
C THR A 829 5.23 -32.71 16.38
N ALA A 830 5.55 -32.49 15.12
CA ALA A 830 6.80 -32.95 14.53
C ALA A 830 7.97 -32.04 14.95
N THR A 831 9.14 -32.66 15.18
CA THR A 831 10.41 -31.92 15.33
C THR A 831 11.22 -31.96 14.04
N TRP A 832 11.05 -33.01 13.26
CA TRP A 832 11.69 -33.18 11.96
C TRP A 832 10.61 -33.40 10.89
N ALA A 833 10.77 -32.78 9.74
CA ALA A 833 9.86 -32.95 8.62
C ALA A 833 10.64 -33.21 7.33
N HIS A 834 10.20 -34.20 6.56
CA HIS A 834 10.73 -34.49 5.23
C HIS A 834 9.59 -34.42 4.22
N PHE A 835 9.79 -33.60 3.19
CA PHE A 835 8.84 -33.42 2.10
C PHE A 835 9.44 -33.91 0.80
N ALA A 836 8.82 -34.92 0.20
CA ALA A 836 9.14 -35.42 -1.13
C ALA A 836 7.91 -35.25 -2.03
N CYS A 837 7.74 -34.06 -2.60
CA CYS A 837 6.58 -33.68 -3.40
C CYS A 837 6.92 -32.56 -4.38
N HIS A 838 6.01 -32.21 -5.26
CA HIS A 838 6.16 -31.00 -6.04
C HIS A 838 6.07 -29.74 -5.19
N ALA A 839 6.84 -28.72 -5.55
CA ALA A 839 6.63 -27.35 -5.12
C ALA A 839 6.50 -26.46 -6.35
N LEU A 840 5.62 -25.49 -6.29
CA LEU A 840 5.44 -24.51 -7.33
C LEU A 840 5.86 -23.14 -6.82
N ALA A 841 6.61 -22.43 -7.65
CA ALA A 841 6.94 -21.02 -7.43
C ALA A 841 6.11 -20.16 -8.39
N ASP A 842 5.39 -19.21 -7.88
CA ASP A 842 4.76 -18.16 -8.70
C ASP A 842 5.73 -16.99 -8.85
N TYR A 843 6.17 -16.74 -10.09
CA TYR A 843 7.15 -15.69 -10.37
C TYR A 843 6.56 -14.28 -10.32
N SER A 844 5.24 -14.16 -10.42
CA SER A 844 4.55 -12.87 -10.32
C SER A 844 4.16 -12.53 -8.88
N ALA A 845 3.84 -13.55 -8.09
CA ALA A 845 3.43 -13.43 -6.69
C ALA A 845 4.02 -14.59 -5.87
N PRO A 846 5.26 -14.48 -5.36
CA PRO A 846 5.93 -15.54 -4.60
C PRO A 846 5.11 -16.14 -3.46
N SER A 847 4.23 -15.36 -2.83
CA SER A 847 3.32 -15.83 -1.79
C SER A 847 2.30 -16.87 -2.26
N ASN A 848 2.00 -16.93 -3.56
CA ASN A 848 1.15 -17.98 -4.14
C ASN A 848 1.92 -19.29 -4.30
N GLY A 849 3.25 -19.28 -4.16
CA GLY A 849 4.06 -20.49 -4.18
C GLY A 849 3.84 -21.35 -2.94
N GLY A 850 4.12 -22.65 -3.05
CA GLY A 850 3.93 -23.57 -1.94
C GLY A 850 4.25 -25.01 -2.30
N LEU A 851 3.99 -25.94 -1.36
CA LEU A 851 4.07 -27.38 -1.54
C LEU A 851 2.76 -27.91 -2.12
N CYS A 852 2.84 -28.65 -3.21
CA CYS A 852 1.68 -29.29 -3.83
C CYS A 852 1.30 -30.55 -3.05
N LEU A 853 0.15 -30.51 -2.40
CA LEU A 853 -0.43 -31.63 -1.64
C LEU A 853 -1.64 -32.21 -2.37
N SER A 854 -2.28 -33.23 -1.77
CA SER A 854 -3.32 -34.00 -2.45
C SER A 854 -4.63 -33.25 -2.71
N ASP A 855 -4.95 -32.28 -1.85
CA ASP A 855 -6.17 -31.44 -1.90
C ASP A 855 -5.93 -30.01 -2.32
N GLY A 856 -4.67 -29.63 -2.59
CA GLY A 856 -4.31 -28.26 -2.96
C GLY A 856 -2.86 -27.91 -2.64
N MET A 857 -2.60 -26.63 -2.49
CA MET A 857 -1.26 -26.13 -2.19
C MET A 857 -1.19 -25.62 -0.74
N LEU A 858 -0.19 -26.05 -0.01
CA LEU A 858 0.19 -25.45 1.28
C LEU A 858 1.13 -24.29 0.99
N THR A 859 0.58 -23.06 1.04
CA THR A 859 1.25 -21.86 0.56
C THR A 859 2.30 -21.31 1.53
N ILE A 860 3.21 -20.48 1.02
CA ILE A 860 4.22 -19.79 1.83
C ILE A 860 3.60 -19.01 3.00
N PRO A 861 2.53 -18.19 2.85
CA PRO A 861 1.86 -17.55 3.97
C PRO A 861 1.27 -18.50 5.00
N GLU A 862 0.69 -19.62 4.58
CA GLU A 862 0.13 -20.62 5.50
C GLU A 862 1.22 -21.28 6.32
N ILE A 863 2.32 -21.71 5.67
CA ILE A 863 3.49 -22.26 6.36
C ILE A 863 4.05 -21.27 7.37
N SER A 864 4.27 -20.02 6.95
CA SER A 864 4.85 -18.97 7.80
C SER A 864 4.03 -18.64 9.05
N ARG A 865 2.73 -18.92 9.03
CA ARG A 865 1.82 -18.71 10.19
C ARG A 865 1.82 -19.88 11.20
N LEU A 866 2.43 -21.01 10.83
CA LEU A 866 2.57 -22.14 11.77
C LEU A 866 3.50 -21.70 12.93
N ALA A 867 3.03 -21.80 14.15
CA ALA A 867 3.79 -21.44 15.35
C ALA A 867 4.35 -22.69 16.02
N LEU A 868 5.37 -23.29 15.39
CA LEU A 868 5.95 -24.57 15.82
C LEU A 868 7.02 -24.33 16.90
N THR A 869 6.84 -24.86 18.11
CA THR A 869 7.74 -24.63 19.24
C THR A 869 8.99 -25.48 19.20
N ASP A 870 8.88 -26.74 18.76
CA ASP A 870 9.95 -27.76 18.88
C ASP A 870 10.62 -28.12 17.53
N ALA A 871 10.27 -27.43 16.45
CA ALA A 871 10.73 -27.78 15.11
C ALA A 871 12.24 -27.60 14.93
N GLN A 872 12.92 -28.63 14.46
CA GLN A 872 14.40 -28.65 14.35
C GLN A 872 14.88 -28.69 12.90
N LEU A 873 14.43 -29.66 12.11
CA LEU A 873 14.91 -29.87 10.75
C LEU A 873 13.76 -30.07 9.77
N ALA A 874 13.70 -29.26 8.71
CA ALA A 874 12.91 -29.53 7.51
C ALA A 874 13.83 -29.88 6.34
N TYR A 875 13.58 -31.01 5.69
CA TYR A 875 14.21 -31.39 4.43
C TYR A 875 13.21 -31.33 3.30
N LEU A 876 13.43 -30.40 2.38
CA LEU A 876 12.52 -30.13 1.26
C LEU A 876 13.08 -30.76 -0.03
N SER A 877 12.80 -32.05 -0.24
CA SER A 877 13.06 -32.75 -1.50
C SER A 877 11.96 -32.39 -2.50
N ALA A 878 11.91 -31.10 -2.84
CA ALA A 878 10.89 -30.52 -3.71
C ALA A 878 11.52 -29.49 -4.63
N CYS A 879 10.92 -29.31 -5.81
CA CYS A 879 11.47 -28.43 -6.84
C CYS A 879 11.49 -26.96 -6.40
N SER A 880 12.62 -26.28 -6.66
CA SER A 880 12.73 -24.81 -6.56
C SER A 880 12.31 -24.18 -5.21
N THR A 881 12.53 -24.89 -4.11
CA THR A 881 12.13 -24.43 -2.77
C THR A 881 12.94 -23.24 -2.25
N GLY A 882 14.13 -22.99 -2.82
CA GLY A 882 14.96 -21.81 -2.55
C GLY A 882 14.89 -20.73 -3.61
N TYR A 883 14.04 -20.84 -4.62
CA TYR A 883 14.00 -19.98 -5.80
C TYR A 883 13.40 -18.59 -5.51
N ARG A 884 13.88 -17.56 -6.25
CA ARG A 884 13.47 -16.15 -6.09
C ARG A 884 13.02 -15.55 -7.41
N ASN A 885 12.13 -14.58 -7.33
CA ASN A 885 11.64 -13.81 -8.48
C ASN A 885 12.58 -12.62 -8.78
N LEU A 886 12.78 -12.29 -10.07
CA LEU A 886 13.54 -11.13 -10.52
C LEU A 886 12.97 -9.79 -10.03
N ALA A 887 11.67 -9.68 -9.85
CA ALA A 887 11.01 -8.45 -9.39
C ALA A 887 11.08 -8.26 -7.87
N HIS A 888 11.14 -9.37 -7.10
CA HIS A 888 11.11 -9.37 -5.64
C HIS A 888 12.44 -9.82 -5.02
N VAL A 889 13.54 -9.52 -5.69
CA VAL A 889 14.89 -9.96 -5.31
C VAL A 889 15.35 -9.49 -3.93
N ASP A 890 14.82 -8.38 -3.45
CA ASP A 890 15.12 -7.84 -2.12
C ASP A 890 14.25 -8.47 -1.02
N GLU A 891 13.08 -9.04 -1.37
CA GLU A 891 12.25 -9.84 -0.48
C GLU A 891 12.68 -11.30 -0.52
N SER A 892 13.23 -11.80 0.57
CA SER A 892 13.74 -13.18 0.65
C SER A 892 12.64 -14.21 0.91
N LEU A 893 11.47 -14.02 0.31
CA LEU A 893 10.32 -14.89 0.49
C LEU A 893 10.43 -16.15 -0.37
N ASN A 894 10.70 -17.27 0.28
CA ASN A 894 10.73 -18.60 -0.33
C ASN A 894 10.33 -19.65 0.70
N LEU A 895 10.17 -20.89 0.28
CA LEU A 895 9.77 -21.98 1.18
C LEU A 895 10.77 -22.18 2.34
N ALA A 896 12.08 -22.05 2.10
CA ALA A 896 13.06 -22.22 3.16
C ALA A 896 12.89 -21.17 4.27
N SER A 897 12.70 -19.89 3.91
CA SER A 897 12.43 -18.82 4.88
C SER A 897 11.06 -18.98 5.55
N ALA A 898 10.04 -19.50 4.85
CA ALA A 898 8.75 -19.78 5.44
C ALA A 898 8.81 -20.86 6.53
N PHE A 899 9.56 -21.94 6.30
CA PHE A 899 9.78 -22.97 7.30
C PHE A 899 10.59 -22.47 8.51
N GLN A 900 11.57 -21.58 8.30
CA GLN A 900 12.29 -20.93 9.40
C GLN A 900 11.35 -20.05 10.25
N LEU A 901 10.49 -19.27 9.61
CA LEU A 901 9.45 -18.49 10.31
C LEU A 901 8.46 -19.38 11.07
N ALA A 902 8.05 -20.50 10.47
CA ALA A 902 7.20 -21.48 11.13
C ALA A 902 7.85 -22.07 12.40
N GLY A 903 9.20 -22.04 12.49
CA GLY A 903 9.91 -22.44 13.66
C GLY A 903 11.02 -23.48 13.47
N PHE A 904 11.29 -23.95 12.26
CA PHE A 904 12.39 -24.88 12.00
C PHE A 904 13.74 -24.18 12.13
N ARG A 905 14.64 -24.76 12.92
CA ARG A 905 16.00 -24.26 13.08
C ARG A 905 16.83 -24.46 11.82
N HIS A 906 16.72 -25.62 11.18
CA HIS A 906 17.47 -26.02 10.01
C HIS A 906 16.52 -26.35 8.87
N VAL A 907 16.79 -25.84 7.68
CA VAL A 907 16.06 -26.16 6.47
C VAL A 907 17.03 -26.52 5.36
N VAL A 908 16.84 -27.68 4.75
CA VAL A 908 17.50 -28.08 3.51
C VAL A 908 16.52 -27.87 2.38
N ALA A 909 16.92 -27.15 1.35
CA ALA A 909 16.09 -26.74 0.22
C ALA A 909 16.88 -26.82 -1.10
N SER A 910 16.19 -26.69 -2.25
CA SER A 910 16.86 -26.67 -3.54
C SER A 910 16.74 -25.33 -4.25
N LEU A 911 17.78 -24.87 -4.94
CA LEU A 911 17.80 -23.64 -5.75
C LEU A 911 17.05 -23.80 -7.08
N TRP A 912 17.01 -25.01 -7.63
CA TRP A 912 16.33 -25.33 -8.88
C TRP A 912 15.72 -26.75 -8.81
N PRO A 913 14.87 -27.14 -9.78
CA PRO A 913 14.25 -28.45 -9.80
C PRO A 913 15.26 -29.60 -9.74
N LEU A 914 15.06 -30.50 -8.80
CA LEU A 914 15.87 -31.70 -8.64
C LEU A 914 15.45 -32.79 -9.64
N ASN A 915 16.40 -33.57 -10.12
CA ASN A 915 16.10 -34.85 -10.74
C ASN A 915 15.61 -35.83 -9.67
N ASP A 916 14.45 -36.45 -9.88
CA ASP A 916 13.75 -37.26 -8.89
C ASP A 916 14.60 -38.41 -8.31
N ALA A 917 15.29 -39.17 -9.16
CA ALA A 917 16.15 -40.26 -8.69
C ALA A 917 17.40 -39.73 -7.94
N PHE A 918 17.90 -38.58 -8.35
CA PHE A 918 19.04 -37.94 -7.69
C PHE A 918 18.65 -37.35 -6.34
N GLY A 919 17.45 -36.76 -6.24
CA GLY A 919 16.87 -36.28 -4.98
C GLY A 919 16.82 -37.36 -3.92
N ALA A 920 16.29 -38.55 -4.29
CA ALA A 920 16.23 -39.70 -3.39
C ALA A 920 17.61 -40.17 -2.94
N ARG A 921 18.61 -40.14 -3.85
CA ARG A 921 20.01 -40.46 -3.49
C ARG A 921 20.62 -39.45 -2.54
N ALA A 922 20.44 -38.16 -2.82
CA ALA A 922 20.94 -37.07 -2.00
C ALA A 922 20.35 -37.12 -0.58
N ALA A 923 19.04 -37.31 -0.45
CA ALA A 923 18.36 -37.46 0.84
C ALA A 923 18.92 -38.63 1.65
N ARG A 924 19.15 -39.78 1.01
CA ARG A 924 19.74 -40.96 1.66
C ARG A 924 21.11 -40.65 2.23
N ILE A 925 22.01 -40.07 1.42
CA ILE A 925 23.35 -39.70 1.84
C ILE A 925 23.29 -38.69 2.98
N PHE A 926 22.43 -37.67 2.86
CA PHE A 926 22.28 -36.65 3.89
C PHE A 926 21.90 -37.23 5.24
N TYR A 927 20.90 -38.11 5.29
CA TYR A 927 20.49 -38.74 6.54
C TYR A 927 21.52 -39.70 7.11
N ASP A 928 22.35 -40.31 6.27
CA ASP A 928 23.51 -41.11 6.72
C ASP A 928 24.59 -40.20 7.35
N GLU A 929 24.91 -39.10 6.72
CA GLU A 929 25.90 -38.11 7.18
C GLU A 929 25.47 -37.33 8.41
N LEU A 930 24.16 -37.20 8.63
CA LEU A 930 23.58 -36.40 9.71
C LEU A 930 23.84 -36.97 11.12
N CYS A 931 24.08 -38.26 11.24
CA CYS A 931 24.40 -38.99 12.49
C CYS A 931 23.36 -38.73 13.61
N GLY A 932 22.11 -38.46 13.27
CA GLY A 932 20.98 -38.32 14.19
C GLY A 932 20.83 -37.01 14.96
N ALA A 933 21.70 -36.03 14.77
CA ALA A 933 21.66 -34.73 15.42
C ALA A 933 21.31 -33.60 14.41
N ALA A 934 20.21 -32.87 14.63
CA ALA A 934 19.78 -31.79 13.73
C ALA A 934 20.83 -30.66 13.60
N ASP A 935 21.52 -30.33 14.68
CA ASP A 935 22.54 -29.27 14.72
C ASP A 935 23.75 -29.55 13.80
N ASN A 936 23.90 -30.77 13.30
CA ASN A 936 24.94 -31.14 12.31
C ASN A 936 24.45 -31.01 10.84
N ALA A 937 23.28 -30.43 10.61
CA ALA A 937 22.66 -30.41 9.26
C ALA A 937 23.50 -29.68 8.22
N SER A 938 24.17 -28.57 8.57
CA SER A 938 25.08 -27.86 7.65
C SER A 938 26.27 -28.71 7.24
N GLY A 939 26.93 -29.35 8.23
CA GLY A 939 28.06 -30.25 7.99
C GLY A 939 27.66 -31.52 7.21
N ALA A 940 26.50 -32.08 7.53
CA ALA A 940 25.95 -33.24 6.83
C ALA A 940 25.66 -32.91 5.35
N LEU A 941 25.02 -31.75 5.07
CA LEU A 941 24.80 -31.34 3.67
C LEU A 941 26.10 -31.06 2.93
N HIS A 942 27.05 -30.44 3.60
CA HIS A 942 28.36 -30.18 3.03
C HIS A 942 29.06 -31.51 2.60
N ARG A 943 29.14 -32.50 3.48
CA ARG A 943 29.70 -33.82 3.15
C ARG A 943 28.88 -34.54 2.08
N THR A 944 27.58 -34.42 2.11
CA THR A 944 26.69 -34.95 1.06
C THR A 944 27.04 -34.34 -0.30
N THR A 945 27.20 -33.06 -0.38
CA THR A 945 27.52 -32.34 -1.63
C THR A 945 28.93 -32.70 -2.13
N LEU A 946 29.93 -32.80 -1.24
CA LEU A 946 31.26 -33.27 -1.58
C LEU A 946 31.26 -34.69 -2.15
N ARG A 947 30.50 -35.60 -1.54
CA ARG A 947 30.37 -36.98 -2.03
C ARG A 947 29.69 -37.05 -3.40
N LEU A 948 28.59 -36.29 -3.58
CA LEU A 948 27.88 -36.21 -4.86
C LEU A 948 28.74 -35.56 -5.95
N ARG A 949 29.54 -34.55 -5.63
CA ARG A 949 30.51 -33.92 -6.52
C ARG A 949 31.57 -34.97 -6.96
N GLY A 950 32.06 -35.77 -6.03
CA GLY A 950 33.02 -36.83 -6.34
C GLY A 950 32.45 -37.95 -7.23
N GLU A 951 31.15 -38.27 -7.09
CA GLU A 951 30.47 -39.26 -7.92
C GLU A 951 30.13 -38.71 -9.34
N HIS A 952 29.83 -37.40 -9.43
CA HIS A 952 29.37 -36.75 -10.66
C HIS A 952 30.08 -35.40 -10.91
N PRO A 953 31.41 -35.39 -11.06
CA PRO A 953 32.20 -34.13 -11.14
C PRO A 953 31.77 -33.24 -12.31
N ASP A 954 31.36 -33.83 -13.43
CA ASP A 954 30.96 -33.14 -14.65
C ASP A 954 29.48 -32.71 -14.68
N ARG A 955 28.73 -32.98 -13.60
CA ARG A 955 27.29 -32.69 -13.48
C ARG A 955 26.95 -31.74 -12.31
N PRO A 956 27.47 -30.49 -12.34
CA PRO A 956 27.20 -29.55 -11.26
C PRO A 956 25.74 -29.21 -11.12
N ASP A 957 24.94 -29.32 -12.17
CA ASP A 957 23.47 -29.19 -12.15
C ASP A 957 22.79 -30.13 -11.14
N LEU A 958 23.37 -31.28 -10.86
CA LEU A 958 22.89 -32.24 -9.90
C LEU A 958 23.29 -31.88 -8.47
N TRP A 959 24.60 -31.76 -8.18
CA TRP A 959 25.12 -31.66 -6.80
C TRP A 959 25.12 -30.24 -6.22
N ALA A 960 25.07 -29.19 -7.07
CA ALA A 960 25.13 -27.80 -6.60
C ALA A 960 23.75 -27.21 -6.26
N SER A 961 22.67 -27.99 -6.35
CA SER A 961 21.29 -27.52 -6.17
C SER A 961 20.89 -27.35 -4.73
N LEU A 962 21.38 -28.19 -3.81
CA LEU A 962 20.93 -28.23 -2.42
C LEU A 962 21.64 -27.18 -1.57
N ILE A 963 20.87 -26.44 -0.79
CA ILE A 963 21.35 -25.44 0.15
C ILE A 963 20.84 -25.73 1.55
N HIS A 964 21.60 -25.30 2.56
CA HIS A 964 21.20 -25.30 3.96
C HIS A 964 20.88 -23.85 4.40
N SER A 965 19.79 -23.67 5.13
CA SER A 965 19.44 -22.44 5.84
C SER A 965 19.29 -22.73 7.32
N GLY A 966 20.01 -21.99 8.15
CA GLY A 966 19.99 -22.21 9.62
C GLY A 966 21.35 -21.99 10.27
N PRO A 967 21.43 -22.19 11.59
CA PRO A 967 22.65 -22.00 12.37
C PRO A 967 23.81 -22.89 12.04
#